data_5220c654598d96ad775f9adb9b34ef2f
#
_entry.id   5220c654598d96ad775f9adb9b34ef2f
#
_cell.length_a   1.000
_cell.length_b   1.000
_cell.length_c   1.000
_cell.angle_alpha   90.00
_cell.angle_beta   90.00
_cell.angle_gamma   90.00
#
_symmetry.space_group_name_H-M   'P 1'
#
loop_
_entity.id
_entity.type
_entity.pdbx_description
1 polymer ?
#
loop_
_entity_poly.entity_id
_entity_poly.type
_entity_poly.pdbx_seq_one_letter_code
_entity_poly.pdbx_strand_id
1 'polypeptide(L)'
;MKHTQTIAMARGLLAEGRVADVARMVEPLLPPGTGADGEDTGLVVLRTLMARVRLLRHGDARRAHALLAPHEPLIDRKDVDPNVRAEVALWLGWAHAWEDVATYDDARALYFFDRAERLFRQALNAGGRCWTLLGQAHAYFGIDEVQLMRQALDEAAVLEETLQDVQATLWLQDLHTRLDRFQGRYACARLHLDRLAALAHTTDDPMARGRALAYQALLDADLGRAPETVLESARAAEHLLAGDAASAGRPLLDAFRSHLRALIRKGDLDGADRLIDRARRATTGIPDADAYLLEYRARLALIRGDHATAGDLLDELLRRLHHRRHQSAAASVALVRSQLLERQGQHERATEWAHRAYHSAREAAHDGRRLETLLHLAHLYADRGELGRAREYLRESETLGEYFSLLPFAARRFYALGHLARTEGHADEARAYFTQALSAYSLIGDVYQTARMQLALARLGRSVAPAQTRPLLDTAVLTFSRLQARPELDEARALQAAWPTGAEGTPEMPETALGASLAQASLSVELVAEAWLQAAERLLPNRWLGLYTFHEDAGWSLLHQHGTPPDDLAFPSPTEPRSRQGAVVWLRLHAHGPCDTASGPAFFFGVAAGEDDPAWEVAEARLRPWLPVAALALDHARLRARRLTAALPDDVAHNGEPEIPLKDFVYASAAMRQVARQIHRIRASHSPVLITGESGTGKELIARAVHATSERKHARFLAFNCSTVPRELFESHLFGHEKGAFTGAVRAHAGVIREAAGGTLFLDEIADLPLDVQPKLLRFLQEGEIFPLGARRPVQVNVRIIAATNQDLEALIRAGRFRQDLYYRLNVIPLRVPPLRERREEIPLLVRHFLQQLRPAGTPVASITNRALDALLRYDWPGNVRQLRNEIERALVYVSSEPAPTIDLEDLSPTLLDAVEGTPTPPPGPHDLILRSEYNLDDVLAGTEKALIERVLTETGGQVTAAADVLGLTRQGLYKKMKRLGIDPARFQQRPAGHTGASVLQAN
;
A
#
# COMPACT_ATOMS: atom_id res chain seq x y z
N MET A 1 33.91 7.01 -37.08
CA MET A 1 34.15 8.43 -36.74
C MET A 1 33.11 9.40 -37.31
N LYS A 2 32.49 9.14 -38.52
CA LYS A 2 31.54 10.08 -39.16
C LYS A 2 30.37 10.54 -38.31
N HIS A 3 29.91 9.75 -37.33
CA HIS A 3 28.69 10.01 -36.55
C HIS A 3 28.94 10.26 -35.05
N THR A 4 30.18 10.19 -34.58
CA THR A 4 30.50 10.23 -33.13
C THR A 4 30.00 11.50 -32.43
N GLN A 5 30.22 12.66 -33.07
CA GLN A 5 29.79 13.95 -32.50
C GLN A 5 28.27 14.11 -32.47
N THR A 6 27.58 13.66 -33.52
CA THR A 6 26.12 13.66 -33.60
C THR A 6 25.49 12.72 -32.55
N ILE A 7 26.06 11.53 -32.34
CA ILE A 7 25.63 10.58 -31.35
C ILE A 7 25.78 11.16 -29.94
N ALA A 8 26.93 11.79 -29.63
CA ALA A 8 27.14 12.38 -28.30
C ALA A 8 26.16 13.53 -28.05
N MET A 9 25.91 14.39 -29.03
CA MET A 9 24.95 15.49 -28.94
C MET A 9 23.51 14.96 -28.80
N ALA A 10 23.11 13.92 -29.56
CA ALA A 10 21.81 13.30 -29.47
C ALA A 10 21.54 12.69 -28.10
N ARG A 11 22.53 12.01 -27.50
CA ARG A 11 22.43 11.45 -26.14
C ARG A 11 22.26 12.55 -25.08
N GLY A 12 23.00 13.68 -25.20
CA GLY A 12 22.84 14.82 -24.31
C GLY A 12 21.44 15.42 -24.39
N LEU A 13 20.93 15.66 -25.58
CA LEU A 13 19.57 16.16 -25.77
C LEU A 13 18.48 15.22 -25.27
N LEU A 14 18.68 13.90 -25.38
CA LEU A 14 17.74 12.91 -24.81
C LEU A 14 17.74 12.95 -23.28
N ALA A 15 18.88 13.09 -22.64
CA ALA A 15 18.97 13.21 -21.20
C ALA A 15 18.28 14.50 -20.69
N GLU A 16 18.38 15.61 -21.46
CA GLU A 16 17.66 16.87 -21.19
C GLU A 16 16.14 16.79 -21.49
N GLY A 17 15.62 15.67 -22.01
CA GLY A 17 14.23 15.54 -22.41
C GLY A 17 13.86 16.16 -23.78
N ARG A 18 14.82 16.66 -24.52
CA ARG A 18 14.66 17.36 -25.83
C ARG A 18 14.52 16.37 -27.01
N VAL A 19 13.56 15.46 -26.89
CA VAL A 19 13.36 14.35 -27.85
C VAL A 19 13.07 14.84 -29.28
N ALA A 20 12.36 15.96 -29.42
CA ALA A 20 12.05 16.57 -30.73
C ALA A 20 13.28 17.02 -31.49
N ASP A 21 14.26 17.57 -30.76
CA ASP A 21 15.50 18.05 -31.36
C ASP A 21 16.34 16.91 -31.91
N VAL A 22 16.37 15.80 -31.19
CA VAL A 22 17.04 14.56 -31.61
C VAL A 22 16.41 14.02 -32.89
N ALA A 23 15.08 13.99 -32.99
CA ALA A 23 14.39 13.56 -34.20
C ALA A 23 14.85 14.38 -35.43
N ARG A 24 14.82 15.72 -35.33
CA ARG A 24 15.22 16.62 -36.40
C ARG A 24 16.68 16.46 -36.80
N MET A 25 17.54 16.09 -35.88
CA MET A 25 18.97 15.93 -36.12
C MET A 25 19.32 14.54 -36.70
N VAL A 26 18.67 13.48 -36.26
CA VAL A 26 19.03 12.08 -36.59
C VAL A 26 18.29 11.58 -37.82
N GLU A 27 17.01 11.94 -38.02
CA GLU A 27 16.17 11.42 -39.11
C GLU A 27 16.76 11.66 -40.50
N PRO A 28 17.34 12.85 -40.83
CA PRO A 28 17.95 13.09 -42.13
C PRO A 28 19.21 12.26 -42.41
N LEU A 29 19.85 11.71 -41.39
CA LEU A 29 21.08 10.93 -41.49
C LEU A 29 20.83 9.43 -41.73
N LEU A 30 19.59 8.98 -41.60
CA LEU A 30 19.23 7.58 -41.78
C LEU A 30 18.91 7.29 -43.25
N PRO A 31 19.62 6.36 -43.92
CA PRO A 31 19.31 5.98 -45.27
C PRO A 31 17.95 5.29 -45.36
N PRO A 32 17.20 5.48 -46.46
CA PRO A 32 15.99 4.70 -46.75
C PRO A 32 16.38 3.25 -47.02
N GLY A 33 15.84 2.33 -46.22
CA GLY A 33 16.02 0.89 -46.40
C GLY A 33 16.55 0.18 -45.15
N THR A 34 16.27 -1.13 -45.08
CA THR A 34 16.69 -2.01 -43.99
C THR A 34 17.88 -2.84 -44.38
N GLY A 35 19.10 -2.27 -44.38
CA GLY A 35 20.33 -3.03 -44.63
C GLY A 35 20.85 -3.65 -43.31
N ALA A 36 20.93 -4.97 -43.21
CA ALA A 36 21.51 -5.64 -42.05
C ALA A 36 22.98 -6.05 -42.23
N ASP A 37 23.40 -6.27 -43.46
CA ASP A 37 24.76 -6.77 -43.76
C ASP A 37 25.75 -5.65 -44.07
N GLY A 38 26.69 -5.44 -43.14
CA GLY A 38 27.83 -4.55 -43.34
C GLY A 38 27.63 -3.08 -42.96
N GLU A 39 26.58 -2.74 -42.23
CA GLU A 39 26.38 -1.34 -41.76
C GLU A 39 27.46 -0.93 -40.74
N ASP A 40 27.86 0.34 -40.84
CA ASP A 40 28.73 0.99 -39.87
C ASP A 40 28.06 1.02 -38.48
N THR A 41 28.80 0.64 -37.46
CA THR A 41 28.32 0.62 -36.05
C THR A 41 27.71 1.98 -35.65
N GLY A 42 28.22 3.11 -36.19
CA GLY A 42 27.66 4.44 -35.98
C GLY A 42 26.23 4.57 -36.49
N LEU A 43 25.90 3.94 -37.60
CA LEU A 43 24.55 3.96 -38.17
C LEU A 43 23.57 3.12 -37.35
N VAL A 44 24.01 1.97 -36.83
CA VAL A 44 23.21 1.16 -35.90
C VAL A 44 22.85 1.96 -34.64
N VAL A 45 23.80 2.70 -34.05
CA VAL A 45 23.54 3.56 -32.89
C VAL A 45 22.57 4.71 -33.27
N LEU A 46 22.65 5.29 -34.43
CA LEU A 46 21.67 6.31 -34.88
C LEU A 46 20.27 5.70 -35.06
N ARG A 47 20.17 4.45 -35.53
CA ARG A 47 18.87 3.72 -35.60
C ARG A 47 18.30 3.42 -34.23
N THR A 48 19.13 3.03 -33.24
CA THR A 48 18.67 2.82 -31.85
C THR A 48 18.22 4.14 -31.23
N LEU A 49 18.90 5.22 -31.42
CA LEU A 49 18.46 6.54 -30.97
C LEU A 49 17.14 6.97 -31.62
N MET A 50 16.96 6.71 -32.91
CA MET A 50 15.69 7.01 -33.60
C MET A 50 14.58 6.09 -33.12
N ALA A 51 14.85 4.81 -32.88
CA ALA A 51 13.86 3.90 -32.28
C ALA A 51 13.41 4.36 -30.89
N ARG A 52 14.36 4.80 -30.04
CA ARG A 52 14.06 5.44 -28.76
C ARG A 52 13.16 6.67 -28.94
N VAL A 53 13.48 7.54 -29.88
CA VAL A 53 12.66 8.73 -30.20
C VAL A 53 11.25 8.33 -30.63
N ARG A 54 11.13 7.33 -31.54
CA ARG A 54 9.84 6.85 -32.02
C ARG A 54 8.98 6.30 -30.89
N LEU A 55 9.55 5.55 -29.96
CA LEU A 55 8.86 5.04 -28.79
C LEU A 55 8.47 6.15 -27.81
N LEU A 56 9.44 6.95 -27.36
CA LEU A 56 9.23 7.92 -26.28
C LEU A 56 8.32 9.08 -26.69
N ARG A 57 8.46 9.59 -27.93
CA ARG A 57 7.69 10.73 -28.42
C ARG A 57 6.39 10.35 -29.10
N HIS A 58 6.42 9.30 -29.92
CA HIS A 58 5.31 8.93 -30.78
C HIS A 58 4.63 7.64 -30.38
N GLY A 59 5.19 6.84 -29.43
CA GLY A 59 4.70 5.51 -29.09
C GLY A 59 4.70 4.53 -30.27
N ASP A 60 5.39 4.84 -31.36
CA ASP A 60 5.36 4.09 -32.61
C ASP A 60 6.28 2.85 -32.52
N ALA A 61 5.77 1.83 -31.84
CA ALA A 61 6.48 0.57 -31.63
C ALA A 61 6.75 -0.15 -32.97
N ARG A 62 5.84 -0.07 -33.94
CA ARG A 62 6.04 -0.72 -35.25
C ARG A 62 7.23 -0.17 -36.00
N ARG A 63 7.35 1.16 -36.08
CA ARG A 63 8.49 1.78 -36.74
C ARG A 63 9.76 1.59 -35.97
N ALA A 64 9.71 1.65 -34.61
CA ALA A 64 10.86 1.36 -33.77
C ALA A 64 11.34 -0.09 -33.99
N HIS A 65 10.44 -1.05 -33.95
CA HIS A 65 10.73 -2.45 -34.24
C HIS A 65 11.31 -2.62 -35.67
N ALA A 66 10.67 -2.04 -36.70
CA ALA A 66 11.14 -2.13 -38.08
C ALA A 66 12.56 -1.56 -38.28
N LEU A 67 12.96 -0.54 -37.49
CA LEU A 67 14.31 0.01 -37.49
C LEU A 67 15.33 -0.94 -36.88
N LEU A 68 14.95 -1.78 -35.90
CA LEU A 68 15.87 -2.57 -35.07
C LEU A 68 15.85 -4.06 -35.38
N ALA A 69 14.75 -4.62 -35.84
CA ALA A 69 14.63 -6.06 -36.14
C ALA A 69 15.71 -6.61 -37.07
N PRO A 70 16.15 -5.89 -38.15
CA PRO A 70 17.26 -6.36 -38.98
C PRO A 70 18.60 -6.47 -38.22
N HIS A 71 18.73 -5.77 -37.07
CA HIS A 71 19.95 -5.74 -36.26
C HIS A 71 19.89 -6.70 -35.06
N GLU A 72 18.81 -7.45 -34.85
CA GLU A 72 18.69 -8.47 -33.80
C GLU A 72 19.88 -9.45 -33.79
N PRO A 73 20.42 -9.96 -34.92
CA PRO A 73 21.57 -10.87 -34.92
C PRO A 73 22.86 -10.25 -34.33
N LEU A 74 22.99 -8.92 -34.29
CA LEU A 74 24.13 -8.25 -33.70
C LEU A 74 24.24 -8.46 -32.17
N ILE A 75 23.13 -8.76 -31.53
CA ILE A 75 23.09 -8.98 -30.07
C ILE A 75 24.03 -10.13 -29.67
N ASP A 76 24.20 -11.14 -30.52
CA ASP A 76 25.05 -12.31 -30.25
C ASP A 76 26.48 -12.18 -30.76
N ARG A 77 26.80 -11.16 -31.54
CA ARG A 77 28.10 -10.96 -32.14
C ARG A 77 29.12 -10.40 -31.15
N LYS A 78 30.13 -11.20 -30.76
CA LYS A 78 31.14 -10.82 -29.77
C LYS A 78 32.14 -9.76 -30.30
N ASP A 79 32.25 -9.57 -31.59
CA ASP A 79 33.07 -8.58 -32.25
C ASP A 79 32.48 -7.14 -32.25
N VAL A 80 31.22 -6.98 -31.83
CA VAL A 80 30.53 -5.69 -31.70
C VAL A 80 30.59 -5.22 -30.23
N ASP A 81 30.73 -3.91 -30.05
CA ASP A 81 30.75 -3.27 -28.72
C ASP A 81 29.58 -3.69 -27.86
N PRO A 82 29.81 -4.14 -26.61
CA PRO A 82 28.75 -4.58 -25.72
C PRO A 82 27.63 -3.55 -25.49
N ASN A 83 27.96 -2.24 -25.46
CA ASN A 83 26.95 -1.18 -25.31
C ASN A 83 26.02 -1.11 -26.53
N VAL A 84 26.57 -1.23 -27.75
CA VAL A 84 25.74 -1.19 -28.96
C VAL A 84 24.79 -2.37 -29.01
N ARG A 85 25.32 -3.56 -28.70
CA ARG A 85 24.51 -4.79 -28.61
C ARG A 85 23.41 -4.68 -27.57
N ALA A 86 23.74 -4.12 -26.40
CA ALA A 86 22.80 -3.87 -25.31
C ALA A 86 21.72 -2.84 -25.68
N GLU A 87 22.10 -1.76 -26.35
CA GLU A 87 21.13 -0.75 -26.82
C GLU A 87 20.14 -1.33 -27.85
N VAL A 88 20.61 -2.17 -28.79
CA VAL A 88 19.72 -2.87 -29.72
C VAL A 88 18.75 -3.79 -28.98
N ALA A 89 19.24 -4.60 -28.03
CA ALA A 89 18.40 -5.48 -27.22
C ALA A 89 17.39 -4.67 -26.39
N LEU A 90 17.85 -3.60 -25.71
CA LEU A 90 17.01 -2.73 -24.89
C LEU A 90 15.81 -2.18 -25.67
N TRP A 91 16.06 -1.57 -26.82
CA TRP A 91 14.99 -0.89 -27.56
C TRP A 91 14.13 -1.87 -28.38
N LEU A 92 14.63 -3.06 -28.72
CA LEU A 92 13.77 -4.17 -29.17
C LEU A 92 12.84 -4.65 -28.04
N GLY A 93 13.37 -4.79 -26.84
CA GLY A 93 12.58 -5.10 -25.66
C GLY A 93 11.45 -4.11 -25.44
N TRP A 94 11.76 -2.82 -25.47
CA TRP A 94 10.76 -1.76 -25.37
C TRP A 94 9.75 -1.79 -26.51
N ALA A 95 10.16 -2.08 -27.76
CA ALA A 95 9.24 -2.19 -28.89
C ALA A 95 8.26 -3.37 -28.72
N HIS A 96 8.69 -4.46 -28.08
CA HIS A 96 7.81 -5.59 -27.77
C HIS A 96 6.95 -5.36 -26.51
N ALA A 97 7.44 -4.65 -25.51
CA ALA A 97 6.68 -4.29 -24.30
C ALA A 97 5.67 -3.16 -24.56
N TRP A 98 5.86 -2.39 -25.66
CA TRP A 98 4.93 -1.32 -26.00
C TRP A 98 3.60 -1.88 -26.50
N GLU A 99 2.52 -1.31 -25.99
CA GLU A 99 1.16 -1.78 -26.18
C GLU A 99 0.62 -1.56 -27.62
N ASP A 100 1.32 -2.11 -28.63
CA ASP A 100 0.86 -2.21 -30.03
C ASP A 100 0.58 -3.68 -30.37
N VAL A 101 -0.65 -4.00 -30.75
CA VAL A 101 -1.10 -5.38 -31.07
C VAL A 101 -0.16 -6.13 -32.02
N ALA A 102 0.52 -5.42 -32.93
CA ALA A 102 1.39 -6.07 -33.93
C ALA A 102 2.75 -6.49 -33.37
N THR A 103 3.23 -5.82 -32.34
CA THR A 103 4.59 -6.03 -31.77
C THR A 103 4.56 -6.49 -30.30
N TYR A 104 3.40 -6.39 -29.62
CA TYR A 104 3.26 -6.67 -28.20
C TYR A 104 3.49 -8.15 -27.87
N ASP A 105 4.55 -8.39 -27.10
CA ASP A 105 4.90 -9.72 -26.58
C ASP A 105 5.77 -9.56 -25.33
N ASP A 106 5.18 -9.65 -24.15
CA ASP A 106 5.87 -9.47 -22.87
C ASP A 106 6.98 -10.51 -22.67
N ALA A 107 6.78 -11.75 -23.09
CA ALA A 107 7.78 -12.79 -22.95
C ALA A 107 9.02 -12.49 -23.80
N ARG A 108 8.82 -12.01 -25.02
CA ARG A 108 9.90 -11.59 -25.91
C ARG A 108 10.56 -10.30 -25.42
N ALA A 109 9.79 -9.37 -24.90
CA ALA A 109 10.30 -8.16 -24.27
C ALA A 109 11.23 -8.49 -23.11
N LEU A 110 10.80 -9.34 -22.18
CA LEU A 110 11.61 -9.78 -21.04
C LEU A 110 12.87 -10.52 -21.47
N TYR A 111 12.79 -11.34 -22.52
CA TYR A 111 13.97 -11.98 -23.11
C TYR A 111 15.03 -10.96 -23.54
N PHE A 112 14.60 -9.90 -24.27
CA PHE A 112 15.52 -8.84 -24.71
C PHE A 112 16.04 -8.01 -23.56
N PHE A 113 15.22 -7.67 -22.57
CA PHE A 113 15.65 -6.93 -21.38
C PHE A 113 16.68 -7.72 -20.56
N ASP A 114 16.51 -9.04 -20.40
CA ASP A 114 17.47 -9.86 -19.70
C ASP A 114 18.83 -9.89 -20.43
N ARG A 115 18.83 -9.92 -21.75
CA ARG A 115 20.05 -9.80 -22.54
C ARG A 115 20.69 -8.42 -22.44
N ALA A 116 19.90 -7.35 -22.49
CA ALA A 116 20.39 -5.99 -22.35
C ALA A 116 21.03 -5.78 -20.96
N GLU A 117 20.39 -6.24 -19.91
CA GLU A 117 20.90 -6.12 -18.53
C GLU A 117 22.26 -6.80 -18.37
N ARG A 118 22.42 -8.02 -18.88
CA ARG A 118 23.72 -8.71 -18.85
C ARG A 118 24.82 -7.96 -19.59
N LEU A 119 24.51 -7.44 -20.77
CA LEU A 119 25.46 -6.68 -21.58
C LEU A 119 25.83 -5.33 -20.96
N PHE A 120 24.85 -4.59 -20.40
CA PHE A 120 25.11 -3.32 -19.71
C PHE A 120 25.87 -3.51 -18.40
N ARG A 121 25.66 -4.63 -17.68
CA ARG A 121 26.49 -4.98 -16.50
C ARG A 121 27.96 -5.18 -16.93
N GLN A 122 28.19 -5.90 -18.01
CA GLN A 122 29.55 -6.10 -18.54
C GLN A 122 30.21 -4.80 -18.99
N ALA A 123 29.42 -3.88 -19.56
CA ALA A 123 29.88 -2.58 -20.03
C ALA A 123 29.96 -1.50 -18.94
N LEU A 124 29.55 -1.79 -17.70
CA LEU A 124 29.45 -0.85 -16.57
C LEU A 124 28.59 0.37 -16.89
N ASN A 125 27.53 0.21 -17.69
CA ASN A 125 26.65 1.28 -18.15
C ASN A 125 25.41 1.37 -17.24
N ALA A 126 25.45 2.25 -16.25
CA ALA A 126 24.36 2.47 -15.30
C ALA A 126 23.09 3.02 -15.98
N GLY A 127 23.23 3.94 -16.97
CA GLY A 127 22.09 4.51 -17.69
C GLY A 127 21.33 3.47 -18.51
N GLY A 128 22.06 2.60 -19.23
CA GLY A 128 21.46 1.49 -19.97
C GLY A 128 20.74 0.51 -19.05
N ARG A 129 21.31 0.22 -17.88
CA ARG A 129 20.69 -0.63 -16.86
C ARG A 129 19.40 -0.02 -16.31
N CYS A 130 19.41 1.27 -15.98
CA CYS A 130 18.21 1.97 -15.51
C CYS A 130 17.05 1.82 -16.52
N TRP A 131 17.30 2.11 -17.80
CA TRP A 131 16.30 1.95 -18.86
C TRP A 131 15.84 0.50 -19.07
N THR A 132 16.72 -0.47 -18.84
CA THR A 132 16.38 -1.90 -18.90
C THR A 132 15.43 -2.29 -17.76
N LEU A 133 15.73 -1.86 -16.54
CA LEU A 133 14.89 -2.10 -15.37
C LEU A 133 13.51 -1.44 -15.50
N LEU A 134 13.45 -0.21 -16.02
CA LEU A 134 12.16 0.44 -16.33
C LEU A 134 11.36 -0.36 -17.38
N GLY A 135 12.03 -0.89 -18.40
CA GLY A 135 11.40 -1.75 -19.40
C GLY A 135 10.88 -3.07 -18.80
N GLN A 136 11.68 -3.72 -17.95
CA GLN A 136 11.25 -4.91 -17.22
C GLN A 136 10.05 -4.63 -16.33
N ALA A 137 10.08 -3.53 -15.57
CA ALA A 137 8.95 -3.12 -14.73
C ALA A 137 7.68 -2.90 -15.55
N HIS A 138 7.79 -2.30 -16.74
CA HIS A 138 6.66 -2.12 -17.64
C HIS A 138 6.09 -3.46 -18.14
N ALA A 139 6.95 -4.39 -18.56
CA ALA A 139 6.53 -5.73 -19.00
C ALA A 139 5.95 -6.56 -17.84
N TYR A 140 6.53 -6.51 -16.63
CA TYR A 140 5.97 -7.18 -15.46
C TYR A 140 4.57 -6.67 -15.10
N PHE A 141 4.31 -5.37 -15.27
CA PHE A 141 2.96 -4.83 -15.10
C PHE A 141 1.96 -5.43 -16.10
N GLY A 142 2.40 -5.69 -17.34
CA GLY A 142 1.58 -6.32 -18.37
C GLY A 142 1.12 -7.75 -18.03
N ILE A 143 1.88 -8.46 -17.22
CA ILE A 143 1.59 -9.85 -16.82
C ILE A 143 1.17 -10.00 -15.35
N ASP A 144 0.78 -8.91 -14.69
CA ASP A 144 0.37 -8.84 -13.26
C ASP A 144 1.45 -9.33 -12.24
N GLU A 145 2.74 -9.33 -12.63
CA GLU A 145 3.86 -9.72 -11.76
C GLU A 145 4.33 -8.54 -10.89
N VAL A 146 3.47 -8.15 -9.96
CA VAL A 146 3.58 -6.92 -9.14
C VAL A 146 4.85 -6.87 -8.30
N GLN A 147 5.31 -8.01 -7.77
CA GLN A 147 6.52 -8.07 -6.94
C GLN A 147 7.79 -7.84 -7.77
N LEU A 148 7.86 -8.46 -8.95
CA LEU A 148 8.98 -8.27 -9.87
C LEU A 148 9.01 -6.85 -10.41
N MET A 149 7.82 -6.26 -10.71
CA MET A 149 7.71 -4.85 -11.08
C MET A 149 8.30 -3.95 -10.00
N ARG A 150 7.91 -4.16 -8.73
CA ARG A 150 8.42 -3.38 -7.60
C ARG A 150 9.94 -3.48 -7.49
N GLN A 151 10.48 -4.69 -7.50
CA GLN A 151 11.91 -4.90 -7.41
C GLN A 151 12.67 -4.16 -8.53
N ALA A 152 12.19 -4.24 -9.76
CA ALA A 152 12.81 -3.55 -10.89
C ALA A 152 12.75 -2.02 -10.73
N LEU A 153 11.65 -1.47 -10.20
CA LEU A 153 11.52 -0.04 -9.94
C LEU A 153 12.42 0.45 -8.82
N ASP A 154 12.54 -0.31 -7.72
CA ASP A 154 13.43 0.02 -6.60
C ASP A 154 14.90 0.07 -7.08
N GLU A 155 15.33 -0.91 -7.90
CA GLU A 155 16.67 -0.91 -8.48
C GLU A 155 16.88 0.23 -9.49
N ALA A 156 15.86 0.55 -10.30
CA ALA A 156 15.92 1.66 -11.24
C ALA A 156 16.02 3.02 -10.53
N ALA A 157 15.30 3.21 -9.42
CA ALA A 157 15.33 4.44 -8.64
C ALA A 157 16.74 4.75 -8.10
N VAL A 158 17.43 3.73 -7.56
CA VAL A 158 18.81 3.88 -7.07
C VAL A 158 19.78 4.31 -8.18
N LEU A 159 19.59 3.80 -9.39
CA LEU A 159 20.43 4.18 -10.52
C LEU A 159 20.09 5.59 -11.03
N GLU A 160 18.80 5.92 -11.05
CA GLU A 160 18.30 7.21 -11.58
C GLU A 160 18.80 8.38 -10.76
N GLU A 161 18.88 8.31 -9.44
CA GLU A 161 19.43 9.36 -8.56
C GLU A 161 20.80 9.86 -8.99
N THR A 162 21.59 9.01 -9.64
CA THR A 162 22.95 9.36 -10.11
C THR A 162 23.00 9.84 -11.55
N LEU A 163 21.94 9.59 -12.34
CA LEU A 163 21.99 9.73 -13.81
C LEU A 163 21.54 11.09 -14.34
N GLN A 164 20.62 11.77 -13.62
CA GLN A 164 19.98 13.02 -14.04
C GLN A 164 19.35 12.95 -15.46
N ASP A 165 18.79 11.76 -15.84
CA ASP A 165 18.06 11.55 -17.09
C ASP A 165 16.57 11.85 -16.87
N VAL A 166 16.14 13.05 -17.29
CA VAL A 166 14.74 13.52 -17.11
C VAL A 166 13.71 12.56 -17.70
N GLN A 167 14.01 11.89 -18.83
CA GLN A 167 13.09 10.92 -19.43
C GLN A 167 13.00 9.62 -18.60
N ALA A 168 14.12 9.16 -18.02
CA ALA A 168 14.10 8.03 -17.10
C ALA A 168 13.29 8.36 -15.83
N THR A 169 13.46 9.57 -15.28
CA THR A 169 12.68 10.06 -14.14
C THR A 169 11.19 10.11 -14.47
N LEU A 170 10.79 10.62 -15.64
CA LEU A 170 9.38 10.61 -16.07
C LEU A 170 8.79 9.20 -16.10
N TRP A 171 9.50 8.22 -16.66
CA TRP A 171 9.05 6.84 -16.72
C TRP A 171 9.04 6.17 -15.35
N LEU A 172 10.00 6.47 -14.50
CA LEU A 172 10.03 5.98 -13.13
C LEU A 172 8.79 6.45 -12.34
N GLN A 173 8.46 7.75 -12.41
CA GLN A 173 7.26 8.28 -11.74
C GLN A 173 5.96 7.74 -12.36
N ASP A 174 5.90 7.55 -13.68
CA ASP A 174 4.78 6.92 -14.38
C ASP A 174 4.50 5.51 -13.87
N LEU A 175 5.54 4.67 -13.83
CA LEU A 175 5.40 3.26 -13.42
C LEU A 175 5.12 3.12 -11.92
N HIS A 176 5.71 3.96 -11.07
CA HIS A 176 5.34 4.01 -9.64
C HIS A 176 3.89 4.43 -9.45
N THR A 177 3.40 5.43 -10.19
CA THR A 177 1.99 5.85 -10.14
C THR A 177 1.06 4.67 -10.47
N ARG A 178 1.39 3.89 -11.52
CA ARG A 178 0.60 2.71 -11.91
C ARG A 178 0.64 1.63 -10.84
N LEU A 179 1.83 1.29 -10.33
CA LEU A 179 2.01 0.26 -9.31
C LEU A 179 1.24 0.60 -8.03
N ASP A 180 1.42 1.82 -7.52
CA ASP A 180 0.82 2.24 -6.26
C ASP A 180 -0.71 2.33 -6.36
N ARG A 181 -1.23 2.85 -7.48
CA ARG A 181 -2.67 2.85 -7.74
C ARG A 181 -3.22 1.42 -7.83
N PHE A 182 -2.53 0.53 -8.53
CA PHE A 182 -2.94 -0.86 -8.68
C PHE A 182 -3.03 -1.57 -7.32
N GLN A 183 -2.08 -1.33 -6.44
CA GLN A 183 -2.07 -1.89 -5.08
C GLN A 183 -2.97 -1.15 -4.11
N GLY A 184 -3.68 -0.09 -4.55
CA GLY A 184 -4.55 0.72 -3.69
C GLY A 184 -3.80 1.70 -2.79
N ARG A 185 -2.51 1.90 -2.96
CA ARG A 185 -1.70 2.88 -2.22
C ARG A 185 -1.89 4.28 -2.80
N TYR A 186 -3.12 4.79 -2.71
CA TYR A 186 -3.56 5.99 -3.43
C TYR A 186 -2.81 7.25 -3.05
N ALA A 187 -2.32 7.37 -1.82
CA ALA A 187 -1.52 8.52 -1.39
C ALA A 187 -0.13 8.53 -2.06
N CYS A 188 0.54 7.38 -2.15
CA CYS A 188 1.81 7.23 -2.89
C CYS A 188 1.60 7.51 -4.37
N ALA A 189 0.54 6.91 -4.95
CA ALA A 189 0.18 7.16 -6.34
C ALA A 189 -0.03 8.66 -6.63
N ARG A 190 -0.66 9.40 -5.71
CA ARG A 190 -0.85 10.85 -5.82
C ARG A 190 0.49 11.59 -5.85
N LEU A 191 1.40 11.27 -4.95
CA LEU A 191 2.69 11.94 -4.86
C LEU A 191 3.56 11.70 -6.11
N HIS A 192 3.60 10.45 -6.60
CA HIS A 192 4.29 10.15 -7.85
C HIS A 192 3.65 10.85 -9.05
N LEU A 193 2.32 10.92 -9.06
CA LEU A 193 1.57 11.63 -10.08
C LEU A 193 1.85 13.13 -10.09
N ASP A 194 1.90 13.78 -8.92
CA ASP A 194 2.22 15.21 -8.81
C ASP A 194 3.63 15.51 -9.33
N ARG A 195 4.60 14.63 -9.04
CA ARG A 195 5.96 14.71 -9.60
C ARG A 195 5.97 14.50 -11.12
N LEU A 196 5.24 13.48 -11.60
CA LEU A 196 5.10 13.24 -13.05
C LEU A 196 4.51 14.46 -13.75
N ALA A 197 3.47 15.07 -13.21
CA ALA A 197 2.81 16.25 -13.76
C ALA A 197 3.75 17.46 -13.79
N ALA A 198 4.49 17.71 -12.70
CA ALA A 198 5.47 18.79 -12.63
C ALA A 198 6.58 18.62 -13.68
N LEU A 199 7.16 17.44 -13.81
CA LEU A 199 8.17 17.12 -14.82
C LEU A 199 7.62 17.23 -16.24
N ALA A 200 6.41 16.74 -16.49
CA ALA A 200 5.77 16.84 -17.81
C ALA A 200 5.48 18.29 -18.24
N HIS A 201 5.28 19.20 -17.29
CA HIS A 201 5.18 20.63 -17.56
C HIS A 201 6.53 21.26 -17.92
N THR A 202 7.60 20.90 -17.23
CA THR A 202 8.94 21.49 -17.47
C THR A 202 9.55 21.00 -18.78
N THR A 203 9.23 19.79 -19.23
CA THR A 203 9.75 19.20 -20.48
C THR A 203 8.95 19.57 -21.73
N ASP A 204 7.81 20.24 -21.59
CA ASP A 204 6.86 20.54 -22.67
C ASP A 204 6.50 19.30 -23.53
N ASP A 205 6.38 18.15 -22.86
CA ASP A 205 6.02 16.87 -23.48
C ASP A 205 4.48 16.65 -23.43
N PRO A 206 3.76 16.78 -24.56
CA PRO A 206 2.31 16.61 -24.59
C PRO A 206 1.86 15.18 -24.20
N MET A 207 2.66 14.16 -24.54
CA MET A 207 2.37 12.77 -24.22
C MET A 207 2.49 12.51 -22.71
N ALA A 208 3.55 13.02 -22.08
CA ALA A 208 3.73 12.92 -20.63
C ALA A 208 2.62 13.68 -19.89
N ARG A 209 2.23 14.89 -20.36
CA ARG A 209 1.09 15.63 -19.81
C ARG A 209 -0.23 14.87 -19.96
N GLY A 210 -0.46 14.30 -21.13
CA GLY A 210 -1.65 13.49 -21.38
C GLY A 210 -1.73 12.25 -20.48
N ARG A 211 -0.60 11.55 -20.25
CA ARG A 211 -0.48 10.43 -19.31
C ARG A 211 -0.79 10.86 -17.87
N ALA A 212 -0.17 11.95 -17.42
CA ALA A 212 -0.41 12.47 -16.08
C ALA A 212 -1.89 12.80 -15.85
N LEU A 213 -2.56 13.45 -16.81
CA LEU A 213 -4.00 13.74 -16.73
C LEU A 213 -4.87 12.48 -16.76
N ALA A 214 -4.50 11.46 -17.56
CA ALA A 214 -5.22 10.19 -17.58
C ALA A 214 -5.15 9.48 -16.21
N TYR A 215 -3.97 9.46 -15.58
CA TYR A 215 -3.83 8.87 -14.24
C TYR A 215 -4.46 9.73 -13.16
N GLN A 216 -4.46 11.05 -13.31
CA GLN A 216 -5.21 11.96 -12.44
C GLN A 216 -6.70 11.60 -12.46
N ALA A 217 -7.28 11.46 -13.64
CA ALA A 217 -8.69 11.10 -13.81
C ALA A 217 -9.00 9.71 -13.21
N LEU A 218 -8.11 8.71 -13.42
CA LEU A 218 -8.26 7.38 -12.83
C LEU A 218 -8.21 7.41 -11.30
N LEU A 219 -7.23 8.12 -10.76
CA LEU A 219 -7.03 8.22 -9.33
C LEU A 219 -8.20 8.97 -8.66
N ASP A 220 -8.68 10.05 -9.25
CA ASP A 220 -9.84 10.78 -8.76
C ASP A 220 -11.13 9.94 -8.83
N ALA A 221 -11.27 9.10 -9.86
CA ALA A 221 -12.37 8.14 -9.95
C ALA A 221 -12.27 7.05 -8.87
N ASP A 222 -11.07 6.55 -8.55
CA ASP A 222 -10.85 5.55 -7.50
C ASP A 222 -11.08 6.13 -6.09
N LEU A 223 -10.69 7.39 -5.87
CA LEU A 223 -10.91 8.12 -4.63
C LEU A 223 -12.37 8.57 -4.43
N GLY A 224 -13.22 8.42 -5.43
CA GLY A 224 -14.63 8.84 -5.35
C GLY A 224 -14.83 10.35 -5.46
N ARG A 225 -13.94 11.06 -6.14
CA ARG A 225 -14.13 12.48 -6.44
C ARG A 225 -15.37 12.69 -7.32
N ALA A 226 -15.93 13.91 -7.29
CA ALA A 226 -17.10 14.27 -8.07
C ALA A 226 -16.93 13.94 -9.57
N PRO A 227 -17.96 13.44 -10.25
CA PRO A 227 -17.87 13.07 -11.67
C PRO A 227 -17.36 14.20 -12.57
N GLU A 228 -17.68 15.45 -12.26
CA GLU A 228 -17.26 16.65 -13.01
C GLU A 228 -15.74 16.80 -13.03
N THR A 229 -15.08 16.65 -11.87
CA THR A 229 -13.60 16.71 -11.76
C THR A 229 -12.93 15.60 -12.57
N VAL A 230 -13.47 14.39 -12.51
CA VAL A 230 -12.98 13.25 -13.29
C VAL A 230 -13.17 13.49 -14.80
N LEU A 231 -14.32 14.05 -15.20
CA LEU A 231 -14.62 14.36 -16.60
C LEU A 231 -13.68 15.44 -17.18
N GLU A 232 -13.35 16.46 -16.40
CA GLU A 232 -12.43 17.52 -16.81
C GLU A 232 -11.04 16.94 -17.14
N SER A 233 -10.44 16.22 -16.21
CA SER A 233 -9.12 15.62 -16.38
C SER A 233 -9.12 14.57 -17.51
N ALA A 234 -10.17 13.73 -17.60
CA ALA A 234 -10.28 12.70 -18.63
C ALA A 234 -10.39 13.31 -20.05
N ARG A 235 -11.21 14.35 -20.22
CA ARG A 235 -11.36 15.03 -21.53
C ARG A 235 -10.09 15.77 -21.94
N ALA A 236 -9.40 16.40 -21.00
CA ALA A 236 -8.11 17.05 -21.26
C ALA A 236 -7.05 16.02 -21.68
N ALA A 237 -7.03 14.84 -21.02
CA ALA A 237 -6.16 13.73 -21.41
C ALA A 237 -6.51 13.20 -22.80
N GLU A 238 -7.80 12.94 -23.11
CA GLU A 238 -8.25 12.50 -24.43
C GLU A 238 -7.81 13.49 -25.51
N HIS A 239 -7.95 14.78 -25.29
CA HIS A 239 -7.56 15.80 -26.28
C HIS A 239 -6.06 15.79 -26.57
N LEU A 240 -5.22 15.69 -25.53
CA LEU A 240 -3.76 15.65 -25.72
C LEU A 240 -3.28 14.36 -26.36
N LEU A 241 -3.90 13.23 -26.03
CA LEU A 241 -3.52 11.89 -26.48
C LEU A 241 -4.13 11.52 -27.84
N ALA A 242 -5.24 12.14 -28.25
CA ALA A 242 -5.92 11.84 -29.52
C ALA A 242 -5.19 12.32 -30.77
N GLY A 243 -4.25 13.26 -30.64
CA GLY A 243 -3.48 13.82 -31.75
C GLY A 243 -2.63 12.76 -32.50
N ASP A 244 -2.27 11.68 -31.81
CA ASP A 244 -1.61 10.51 -32.38
C ASP A 244 -2.11 9.25 -31.62
N ALA A 245 -3.34 8.85 -31.90
CA ALA A 245 -4.04 7.78 -31.21
C ALA A 245 -3.31 6.42 -31.28
N ALA A 246 -2.58 6.16 -32.36
CA ALA A 246 -1.76 4.95 -32.50
C ALA A 246 -0.58 4.93 -31.52
N SER A 247 -0.15 6.08 -31.05
CA SER A 247 1.02 6.28 -30.18
C SER A 247 0.66 6.44 -28.71
N ALA A 248 -0.60 6.78 -28.43
CA ALA A 248 -1.06 7.09 -27.07
C ALA A 248 -1.24 5.87 -26.18
N GLY A 249 -1.37 4.66 -26.75
CA GLY A 249 -1.42 3.40 -26.03
C GLY A 249 -2.44 3.33 -24.90
N ARG A 250 -2.09 2.64 -23.81
CA ARG A 250 -2.94 2.44 -22.63
C ARG A 250 -3.36 3.73 -21.92
N PRO A 251 -2.58 4.80 -21.81
CA PRO A 251 -3.04 6.05 -21.22
C PRO A 251 -4.29 6.64 -21.87
N LEU A 252 -4.45 6.52 -23.20
CA LEU A 252 -5.67 6.94 -23.86
C LEU A 252 -6.87 6.05 -23.46
N LEU A 253 -6.66 4.73 -23.38
CA LEU A 253 -7.68 3.82 -22.87
C LEU A 253 -8.05 4.15 -21.42
N ASP A 254 -7.09 4.46 -20.56
CA ASP A 254 -7.32 4.82 -19.17
C ASP A 254 -8.07 6.16 -19.02
N ALA A 255 -7.83 7.13 -19.92
CA ALA A 255 -8.64 8.34 -20.01
C ALA A 255 -10.09 8.02 -20.37
N PHE A 256 -10.33 7.17 -21.39
CA PHE A 256 -11.67 6.72 -21.74
C PHE A 256 -12.35 5.95 -20.61
N ARG A 257 -11.65 5.08 -19.91
CA ARG A 257 -12.18 4.33 -18.76
C ARG A 257 -12.62 5.24 -17.64
N SER A 258 -11.85 6.28 -17.33
CA SER A 258 -12.20 7.29 -16.32
C SER A 258 -13.43 8.08 -16.73
N HIS A 259 -13.48 8.51 -17.99
CA HIS A 259 -14.61 9.21 -18.56
C HIS A 259 -15.90 8.34 -18.50
N LEU A 260 -15.82 7.06 -18.87
CA LEU A 260 -16.93 6.10 -18.78
C LEU A 260 -17.42 5.94 -17.33
N ARG A 261 -16.50 5.79 -16.37
CA ARG A 261 -16.87 5.68 -14.95
C ARG A 261 -17.61 6.92 -14.46
N ALA A 262 -17.16 8.10 -14.86
CA ALA A 262 -17.81 9.35 -14.48
C ALA A 262 -19.20 9.50 -15.11
N LEU A 263 -19.38 9.17 -16.40
CA LEU A 263 -20.68 9.21 -17.06
C LEU A 263 -21.68 8.22 -16.42
N ILE A 264 -21.23 6.99 -16.13
CA ILE A 264 -22.07 5.98 -15.47
C ILE A 264 -22.49 6.45 -14.08
N ARG A 265 -21.57 7.00 -13.27
CA ARG A 265 -21.90 7.56 -11.95
C ARG A 265 -22.92 8.70 -12.07
N LYS A 266 -22.73 9.59 -13.03
CA LYS A 266 -23.65 10.72 -13.28
C LYS A 266 -25.02 10.27 -13.81
N GLY A 267 -25.12 9.03 -14.29
CA GLY A 267 -26.33 8.47 -14.88
C GLY A 267 -26.54 8.85 -16.36
N ASP A 268 -25.50 9.29 -17.07
CA ASP A 268 -25.52 9.51 -18.51
C ASP A 268 -25.14 8.19 -19.23
N LEU A 269 -26.05 7.22 -19.20
CA LEU A 269 -25.81 5.90 -19.76
C LEU A 269 -25.73 5.92 -21.29
N ASP A 270 -26.49 6.79 -21.95
CA ASP A 270 -26.46 6.94 -23.41
C ASP A 270 -25.18 7.64 -23.88
N GLY A 271 -24.71 8.63 -23.11
CA GLY A 271 -23.39 9.24 -23.30
C GLY A 271 -22.26 8.21 -23.16
N ALA A 272 -22.37 7.31 -22.17
CA ALA A 272 -21.41 6.23 -21.96
C ALA A 272 -21.40 5.23 -23.14
N ASP A 273 -22.54 4.82 -23.68
CA ASP A 273 -22.62 3.95 -24.87
C ASP A 273 -21.94 4.58 -26.09
N ARG A 274 -22.26 5.86 -26.38
CA ARG A 274 -21.61 6.60 -27.47
C ARG A 274 -20.10 6.72 -27.26
N LEU A 275 -19.68 6.90 -26.04
CA LEU A 275 -18.25 6.98 -25.69
C LEU A 275 -17.55 5.63 -25.89
N ILE A 276 -18.18 4.49 -25.55
CA ILE A 276 -17.63 3.16 -25.81
C ILE A 276 -17.36 2.99 -27.31
N ASP A 277 -18.31 3.35 -28.17
CA ASP A 277 -18.13 3.21 -29.62
C ASP A 277 -17.03 4.15 -30.18
N ARG A 278 -16.89 5.35 -29.61
CA ARG A 278 -15.78 6.27 -29.94
C ARG A 278 -14.45 5.71 -29.46
N ALA A 279 -14.39 5.25 -28.21
CA ALA A 279 -13.21 4.68 -27.60
C ALA A 279 -12.71 3.44 -28.37
N ARG A 280 -13.60 2.51 -28.78
CA ARG A 280 -13.25 1.34 -29.59
C ARG A 280 -12.56 1.72 -30.90
N ARG A 281 -13.04 2.76 -31.59
CA ARG A 281 -12.39 3.26 -32.81
C ARG A 281 -11.04 3.90 -32.54
N ALA A 282 -10.95 4.68 -31.46
CA ALA A 282 -9.72 5.39 -31.10
C ALA A 282 -8.62 4.47 -30.51
N THR A 283 -9.01 3.37 -29.90
CA THR A 283 -8.09 2.41 -29.27
C THR A 283 -7.87 1.14 -30.10
N THR A 284 -8.24 1.18 -31.39
CA THR A 284 -7.96 0.08 -32.33
C THR A 284 -6.45 -0.16 -32.40
N GLY A 285 -6.01 -1.35 -32.06
CA GLY A 285 -4.58 -1.70 -32.02
C GLY A 285 -3.97 -1.70 -30.61
N ILE A 286 -4.69 -1.24 -29.58
CA ILE A 286 -4.24 -1.36 -28.18
C ILE A 286 -4.66 -2.75 -27.65
N PRO A 287 -3.73 -3.58 -27.14
CA PRO A 287 -4.07 -4.87 -26.55
C PRO A 287 -5.12 -4.72 -25.44
N ASP A 288 -6.08 -5.63 -25.43
CA ASP A 288 -7.15 -5.73 -24.43
C ASP A 288 -8.10 -4.52 -24.31
N ALA A 289 -7.93 -3.47 -25.12
CA ALA A 289 -8.81 -2.30 -25.08
C ALA A 289 -10.29 -2.72 -25.26
N ASP A 290 -10.56 -3.58 -26.24
CA ASP A 290 -11.90 -4.12 -26.46
C ASP A 290 -12.44 -4.86 -25.23
N ALA A 291 -11.61 -5.61 -24.50
CA ALA A 291 -12.03 -6.32 -23.31
C ALA A 291 -12.49 -5.36 -22.20
N TYR A 292 -11.71 -4.33 -21.93
CA TYR A 292 -12.10 -3.32 -20.94
C TYR A 292 -13.37 -2.56 -21.35
N LEU A 293 -13.52 -2.21 -22.62
CA LEU A 293 -14.71 -1.50 -23.11
C LEU A 293 -15.95 -2.38 -23.11
N LEU A 294 -15.82 -3.68 -23.42
CA LEU A 294 -16.90 -4.66 -23.31
C LEU A 294 -17.37 -4.84 -21.86
N GLU A 295 -16.46 -4.79 -20.88
CA GLU A 295 -16.83 -4.82 -19.45
C GLU A 295 -17.78 -3.67 -19.11
N TYR A 296 -17.46 -2.43 -19.53
CA TYR A 296 -18.35 -1.30 -19.30
C TYR A 296 -19.70 -1.46 -20.02
N ARG A 297 -19.71 -2.02 -21.24
CA ARG A 297 -20.98 -2.31 -21.96
C ARG A 297 -21.81 -3.35 -21.20
N ALA A 298 -21.19 -4.39 -20.64
CA ALA A 298 -21.86 -5.37 -19.79
C ALA A 298 -22.45 -4.72 -18.52
N ARG A 299 -21.73 -3.79 -17.90
CA ARG A 299 -22.23 -3.02 -16.75
C ARG A 299 -23.42 -2.12 -17.10
N LEU A 300 -23.41 -1.48 -18.27
CA LEU A 300 -24.56 -0.69 -18.76
C LEU A 300 -25.78 -1.56 -19.00
N ALA A 301 -25.60 -2.73 -19.68
CA ALA A 301 -26.67 -3.71 -19.88
C ALA A 301 -27.24 -4.21 -18.55
N LEU A 302 -26.38 -4.44 -17.55
CA LEU A 302 -26.78 -4.86 -16.21
C LEU A 302 -27.63 -3.78 -15.51
N ILE A 303 -27.26 -2.50 -15.60
CA ILE A 303 -28.03 -1.38 -15.02
C ILE A 303 -29.40 -1.30 -15.70
N ARG A 304 -29.46 -1.46 -17.02
CA ARG A 304 -30.73 -1.42 -17.78
C ARG A 304 -31.62 -2.66 -17.58
N GLY A 305 -31.07 -3.72 -16.96
CA GLY A 305 -31.78 -4.99 -16.77
C GLY A 305 -31.78 -5.91 -18.02
N ASP A 306 -30.93 -5.62 -19.00
CA ASP A 306 -30.70 -6.50 -20.14
C ASP A 306 -29.71 -7.61 -19.76
N HIS A 307 -30.24 -8.59 -19.03
CA HIS A 307 -29.45 -9.68 -18.47
C HIS A 307 -28.90 -10.62 -19.55
N ALA A 308 -29.57 -10.73 -20.71
CA ALA A 308 -29.15 -11.58 -21.83
C ALA A 308 -27.87 -10.98 -22.45
N THR A 309 -27.95 -9.73 -22.90
CA THR A 309 -26.80 -9.03 -23.48
C THR A 309 -25.61 -8.93 -22.47
N ALA A 310 -25.90 -8.68 -21.20
CA ALA A 310 -24.84 -8.68 -20.18
C ALA A 310 -24.16 -10.06 -20.06
N GLY A 311 -24.94 -11.14 -20.12
CA GLY A 311 -24.44 -12.52 -20.09
C GLY A 311 -23.52 -12.84 -21.28
N ASP A 312 -23.98 -12.56 -22.49
CA ASP A 312 -23.23 -12.82 -23.74
C ASP A 312 -21.90 -12.05 -23.78
N LEU A 313 -21.92 -10.77 -23.36
CA LEU A 313 -20.72 -9.92 -23.28
C LEU A 313 -19.70 -10.46 -22.24
N LEU A 314 -20.17 -10.91 -21.09
CA LEU A 314 -19.31 -11.49 -20.05
C LEU A 314 -18.74 -12.85 -20.49
N ASP A 315 -19.50 -13.67 -21.19
CA ASP A 315 -19.02 -14.95 -21.75
C ASP A 315 -17.96 -14.73 -22.83
N GLU A 316 -18.13 -13.71 -23.66
CA GLU A 316 -17.11 -13.29 -24.63
C GLU A 316 -15.82 -12.80 -23.93
N LEU A 317 -15.96 -11.98 -22.89
CA LEU A 317 -14.84 -11.51 -22.08
C LEU A 317 -14.07 -12.66 -21.43
N LEU A 318 -14.77 -13.61 -20.83
CA LEU A 318 -14.14 -14.77 -20.19
C LEU A 318 -13.37 -15.63 -21.20
N ARG A 319 -13.89 -15.80 -22.41
CA ARG A 319 -13.17 -16.50 -23.49
C ARG A 319 -11.88 -15.79 -23.87
N ARG A 320 -11.89 -14.46 -23.98
CA ARG A 320 -10.70 -13.66 -24.32
C ARG A 320 -9.65 -13.67 -23.22
N LEU A 321 -10.07 -13.57 -21.96
CA LEU A 321 -9.17 -13.58 -20.80
C LEU A 321 -8.55 -14.96 -20.53
N HIS A 322 -9.18 -16.05 -20.96
CA HIS A 322 -8.68 -17.42 -20.74
C HIS A 322 -7.32 -17.68 -21.41
N HIS A 323 -6.98 -16.90 -22.43
CA HIS A 323 -5.70 -16.99 -23.13
C HIS A 323 -4.60 -16.08 -22.56
N ARG A 324 -4.89 -15.27 -21.54
CA ARG A 324 -3.95 -14.29 -20.97
C ARG A 324 -3.97 -14.34 -19.44
N ARG A 325 -2.80 -14.18 -18.82
CA ARG A 325 -2.66 -14.21 -17.35
C ARG A 325 -3.00 -12.84 -16.70
N HIS A 326 -4.18 -12.28 -16.98
CA HIS A 326 -4.64 -11.03 -16.39
C HIS A 326 -5.59 -11.28 -15.22
N GLN A 327 -5.06 -11.60 -14.05
CA GLN A 327 -5.83 -11.91 -12.85
C GLN A 327 -6.68 -10.73 -12.37
N SER A 328 -6.15 -9.50 -12.47
CA SER A 328 -6.89 -8.29 -12.10
C SER A 328 -8.14 -8.07 -12.98
N ALA A 329 -8.03 -8.28 -14.30
CA ALA A 329 -9.17 -8.20 -15.21
C ALA A 329 -10.16 -9.35 -14.97
N ALA A 330 -9.66 -10.57 -14.74
CA ALA A 330 -10.48 -11.72 -14.39
C ALA A 330 -11.30 -11.49 -13.12
N ALA A 331 -10.70 -10.89 -12.08
CA ALA A 331 -11.39 -10.51 -10.85
C ALA A 331 -12.56 -9.54 -11.12
N SER A 332 -12.35 -8.51 -11.96
CA SER A 332 -13.39 -7.55 -12.32
C SER A 332 -14.56 -8.20 -13.07
N VAL A 333 -14.26 -9.00 -14.07
CA VAL A 333 -15.28 -9.71 -14.88
C VAL A 333 -16.06 -10.71 -14.03
N ALA A 334 -15.37 -11.46 -13.17
CA ALA A 334 -16.00 -12.41 -12.25
C ALA A 334 -16.95 -11.72 -11.26
N LEU A 335 -16.58 -10.52 -10.75
CA LEU A 335 -17.43 -9.73 -9.88
C LEU A 335 -18.70 -9.25 -10.60
N VAL A 336 -18.59 -8.75 -11.83
CA VAL A 336 -19.75 -8.34 -12.63
C VAL A 336 -20.66 -9.54 -12.97
N ARG A 337 -20.05 -10.72 -13.23
CA ARG A 337 -20.80 -11.95 -13.45
C ARG A 337 -21.57 -12.38 -12.20
N SER A 338 -20.95 -12.28 -11.03
CA SER A 338 -21.61 -12.53 -9.75
C SER A 338 -22.83 -11.62 -9.57
N GLN A 339 -22.68 -10.32 -9.82
CA GLN A 339 -23.78 -9.33 -9.74
C GLN A 339 -24.91 -9.63 -10.72
N LEU A 340 -24.59 -10.10 -11.94
CA LEU A 340 -25.60 -10.54 -12.90
C LEU A 340 -26.41 -11.74 -12.38
N LEU A 341 -25.73 -12.76 -11.86
CA LEU A 341 -26.36 -13.97 -11.32
C LEU A 341 -27.19 -13.68 -10.06
N GLU A 342 -26.73 -12.78 -9.19
CA GLU A 342 -27.49 -12.27 -8.06
C GLU A 342 -28.84 -11.69 -8.51
N ARG A 343 -28.82 -10.82 -9.53
CA ARG A 343 -30.04 -10.21 -10.08
C ARG A 343 -30.98 -11.20 -10.79
N GLN A 344 -30.44 -12.31 -11.26
CA GLN A 344 -31.21 -13.42 -11.79
C GLN A 344 -31.76 -14.35 -10.71
N GLY A 345 -31.49 -14.07 -9.42
CA GLY A 345 -31.89 -14.92 -8.30
C GLY A 345 -31.07 -16.20 -8.15
N GLN A 346 -29.96 -16.34 -8.88
CA GLN A 346 -29.10 -17.52 -8.86
C GLN A 346 -28.00 -17.37 -7.78
N HIS A 347 -28.43 -17.27 -6.52
CA HIS A 347 -27.54 -16.88 -5.40
C HIS A 347 -26.35 -17.82 -5.19
N GLU A 348 -26.50 -19.14 -5.37
CA GLU A 348 -25.37 -20.08 -5.23
C GLU A 348 -24.28 -19.82 -6.28
N ARG A 349 -24.70 -19.72 -7.55
CA ARG A 349 -23.75 -19.41 -8.64
C ARG A 349 -23.15 -18.02 -8.52
N ALA A 350 -23.91 -17.05 -8.02
CA ALA A 350 -23.40 -15.72 -7.71
C ALA A 350 -22.27 -15.78 -6.67
N THR A 351 -22.46 -16.56 -5.61
CA THR A 351 -21.46 -16.76 -4.56
C THR A 351 -20.20 -17.46 -5.11
N GLU A 352 -20.33 -18.49 -5.95
CA GLU A 352 -19.19 -19.14 -6.60
C GLU A 352 -18.36 -18.17 -7.43
N TRP A 353 -19.02 -17.31 -8.23
CA TRP A 353 -18.32 -16.30 -9.02
C TRP A 353 -17.69 -15.18 -8.18
N ALA A 354 -18.30 -14.81 -7.05
CA ALA A 354 -17.72 -13.89 -6.11
C ALA A 354 -16.44 -14.48 -5.47
N HIS A 355 -16.43 -15.78 -5.14
CA HIS A 355 -15.22 -16.45 -4.68
C HIS A 355 -14.11 -16.46 -5.75
N ARG A 356 -14.44 -16.74 -7.01
CA ARG A 356 -13.47 -16.64 -8.11
C ARG A 356 -12.89 -15.22 -8.19
N ALA A 357 -13.75 -14.21 -8.11
CA ALA A 357 -13.31 -12.81 -8.10
C ALA A 357 -12.35 -12.51 -6.94
N TYR A 358 -12.65 -13.02 -5.74
CA TYR A 358 -11.80 -12.88 -4.56
C TYR A 358 -10.44 -13.55 -4.75
N HIS A 359 -10.39 -14.78 -5.24
CA HIS A 359 -9.15 -15.50 -5.48
C HIS A 359 -8.28 -14.79 -6.53
N SER A 360 -8.86 -14.39 -7.66
CA SER A 360 -8.12 -13.64 -8.69
C SER A 360 -7.62 -12.28 -8.20
N ALA A 361 -8.39 -11.57 -7.37
CA ALA A 361 -7.95 -10.30 -6.78
C ALA A 361 -6.80 -10.49 -5.79
N ARG A 362 -6.80 -11.60 -5.05
CA ARG A 362 -5.72 -11.97 -4.11
C ARG A 362 -4.44 -12.37 -4.85
N GLU A 363 -4.55 -13.16 -5.90
CA GLU A 363 -3.42 -13.54 -6.76
C GLU A 363 -2.78 -12.34 -7.45
N ALA A 364 -3.59 -11.38 -7.92
CA ALA A 364 -3.11 -10.13 -8.50
C ALA A 364 -2.53 -9.13 -7.48
N ALA A 365 -2.56 -9.43 -6.18
CA ALA A 365 -2.18 -8.52 -5.10
C ALA A 365 -2.90 -7.15 -5.19
N HIS A 366 -4.19 -7.15 -5.61
CA HIS A 366 -4.99 -5.95 -5.80
C HIS A 366 -5.94 -5.74 -4.62
N ASP A 367 -5.48 -5.06 -3.57
CA ASP A 367 -6.22 -4.91 -2.31
C ASP A 367 -7.57 -4.21 -2.47
N GLY A 368 -7.69 -3.19 -3.31
CA GLY A 368 -8.97 -2.55 -3.58
C GLY A 368 -10.02 -3.50 -4.17
N ARG A 369 -9.64 -4.38 -5.11
CA ARG A 369 -10.53 -5.41 -5.66
C ARG A 369 -10.84 -6.50 -4.65
N ARG A 370 -9.84 -6.90 -3.86
CA ARG A 370 -10.04 -7.86 -2.77
C ARG A 370 -11.08 -7.35 -1.80
N LEU A 371 -11.00 -6.08 -1.40
CA LEU A 371 -11.97 -5.45 -0.51
C LEU A 371 -13.37 -5.38 -1.14
N GLU A 372 -13.48 -4.98 -2.41
CA GLU A 372 -14.77 -5.00 -3.12
C GLU A 372 -15.43 -6.38 -3.10
N THR A 373 -14.66 -7.43 -3.35
CA THR A 373 -15.18 -8.80 -3.40
C THR A 373 -15.54 -9.34 -2.02
N LEU A 374 -14.77 -9.02 -0.96
CA LEU A 374 -15.10 -9.36 0.42
C LEU A 374 -16.43 -8.74 0.86
N LEU A 375 -16.63 -7.45 0.58
CA LEU A 375 -17.88 -6.76 0.91
C LEU A 375 -19.07 -7.30 0.09
N HIS A 376 -18.85 -7.71 -1.16
CA HIS A 376 -19.88 -8.36 -1.97
C HIS A 376 -20.22 -9.76 -1.47
N LEU A 377 -19.23 -10.56 -1.07
CA LEU A 377 -19.45 -11.86 -0.43
C LEU A 377 -20.23 -11.71 0.87
N ALA A 378 -19.89 -10.75 1.71
CA ALA A 378 -20.61 -10.47 2.95
C ALA A 378 -22.09 -10.16 2.70
N HIS A 379 -22.39 -9.35 1.68
CA HIS A 379 -23.74 -9.04 1.24
C HIS A 379 -24.49 -10.30 0.74
N LEU A 380 -23.89 -11.08 -0.14
CA LEU A 380 -24.53 -12.30 -0.69
C LEU A 380 -24.84 -13.33 0.40
N TYR A 381 -23.93 -13.55 1.37
CA TYR A 381 -24.16 -14.44 2.49
C TYR A 381 -25.21 -13.91 3.46
N ALA A 382 -25.27 -12.59 3.68
CA ALA A 382 -26.31 -11.96 4.48
C ALA A 382 -27.70 -12.19 3.87
N ASP A 383 -27.85 -11.99 2.55
CA ASP A 383 -29.12 -12.21 1.86
C ASP A 383 -29.56 -13.69 1.84
N ARG A 384 -28.62 -14.62 1.93
CA ARG A 384 -28.91 -16.07 2.08
C ARG A 384 -29.24 -16.48 3.53
N GLY A 385 -29.14 -15.55 4.49
CA GLY A 385 -29.32 -15.85 5.90
C GLY A 385 -28.13 -16.55 6.58
N GLU A 386 -26.99 -16.70 5.88
CA GLU A 386 -25.75 -17.29 6.39
C GLU A 386 -24.93 -16.26 7.19
N LEU A 387 -25.52 -15.76 8.30
CA LEU A 387 -25.00 -14.62 9.06
C LEU A 387 -23.58 -14.82 9.60
N GLY A 388 -23.22 -16.07 9.95
CA GLY A 388 -21.86 -16.40 10.43
C GLY A 388 -20.79 -16.10 9.39
N ARG A 389 -21.00 -16.53 8.14
CA ARG A 389 -20.10 -16.28 7.03
C ARG A 389 -20.07 -14.80 6.62
N ALA A 390 -21.23 -14.15 6.61
CA ALA A 390 -21.30 -12.71 6.31
C ALA A 390 -20.42 -11.90 7.29
N ARG A 391 -20.49 -12.21 8.60
CA ARG A 391 -19.63 -11.58 9.63
C ARG A 391 -18.15 -11.93 9.48
N GLU A 392 -17.83 -13.14 9.02
CA GLU A 392 -16.44 -13.56 8.76
C GLU A 392 -15.80 -12.71 7.64
N TYR A 393 -16.49 -12.53 6.50
CA TYR A 393 -16.00 -11.70 5.41
C TYR A 393 -15.93 -10.21 5.79
N LEU A 394 -16.87 -9.71 6.59
CA LEU A 394 -16.78 -8.35 7.13
C LEU A 394 -15.56 -8.18 8.04
N ARG A 395 -15.26 -9.15 8.93
CA ARG A 395 -14.07 -9.14 9.77
C ARG A 395 -12.78 -9.24 8.93
N GLU A 396 -12.76 -10.08 7.91
CA GLU A 396 -11.62 -10.12 6.99
C GLU A 396 -11.44 -8.77 6.29
N SER A 397 -12.51 -8.11 5.87
CA SER A 397 -12.43 -6.78 5.26
C SER A 397 -11.82 -5.72 6.18
N GLU A 398 -11.91 -5.89 7.50
CA GLU A 398 -11.31 -4.98 8.50
C GLU A 398 -9.77 -5.03 8.51
N THR A 399 -9.16 -6.10 8.01
CA THR A 399 -7.70 -6.15 7.78
C THR A 399 -7.24 -5.12 6.74
N LEU A 400 -8.17 -4.69 5.89
CA LEU A 400 -8.01 -3.62 4.89
C LEU A 400 -8.74 -2.34 5.33
N GLY A 401 -8.90 -2.13 6.64
CA GLY A 401 -9.72 -1.07 7.23
C GLY A 401 -9.29 0.36 6.88
N GLU A 402 -8.04 0.55 6.44
CA GLU A 402 -7.52 1.82 5.96
C GLU A 402 -8.34 2.36 4.77
N TYR A 403 -8.78 1.48 3.87
CA TYR A 403 -9.56 1.87 2.69
C TYR A 403 -10.96 2.40 3.02
N PHE A 404 -11.47 2.17 4.23
CA PHE A 404 -12.80 2.66 4.61
C PHE A 404 -12.88 4.17 4.83
N SER A 405 -11.76 4.88 4.89
CA SER A 405 -11.73 6.33 4.82
C SER A 405 -12.03 6.86 3.41
N LEU A 406 -11.98 6.00 2.38
CA LEU A 406 -12.34 6.34 1.02
C LEU A 406 -13.82 6.07 0.78
N LEU A 407 -14.55 7.09 0.33
CA LEU A 407 -16.01 7.06 0.16
C LEU A 407 -16.53 5.84 -0.62
N PRO A 408 -15.92 5.39 -1.74
CA PRO A 408 -16.42 4.22 -2.47
C PRO A 408 -16.40 2.92 -1.67
N PHE A 409 -15.42 2.73 -0.81
CA PHE A 409 -15.33 1.54 0.05
C PHE A 409 -16.20 1.66 1.30
N ALA A 410 -16.28 2.86 1.89
CA ALA A 410 -17.20 3.16 2.97
C ALA A 410 -18.65 2.90 2.56
N ALA A 411 -19.06 3.38 1.38
CA ALA A 411 -20.41 3.17 0.85
C ALA A 411 -20.76 1.68 0.72
N ARG A 412 -19.86 0.88 0.14
CA ARG A 412 -20.06 -0.58 0.01
C ARG A 412 -20.07 -1.29 1.37
N ARG A 413 -19.24 -0.87 2.30
CA ARG A 413 -19.24 -1.44 3.66
C ARG A 413 -20.57 -1.18 4.36
N PHE A 414 -21.06 0.05 4.33
CA PHE A 414 -22.35 0.39 4.90
C PHE A 414 -23.51 -0.36 4.21
N TYR A 415 -23.44 -0.55 2.90
CA TYR A 415 -24.39 -1.37 2.16
C TYR A 415 -24.41 -2.83 2.67
N ALA A 416 -23.25 -3.47 2.81
CA ALA A 416 -23.14 -4.85 3.32
C ALA A 416 -23.61 -4.96 4.78
N LEU A 417 -23.24 -4.01 5.65
CA LEU A 417 -23.70 -3.94 7.04
C LEU A 417 -25.22 -3.73 7.13
N GLY A 418 -25.79 -2.89 6.26
CA GLY A 418 -27.22 -2.67 6.19
C GLY A 418 -28.01 -3.94 5.82
N HIS A 419 -27.50 -4.74 4.89
CA HIS A 419 -28.07 -6.04 4.53
C HIS A 419 -27.97 -7.05 5.70
N LEU A 420 -26.83 -7.12 6.36
CA LEU A 420 -26.64 -7.98 7.51
C LEU A 420 -27.63 -7.62 8.64
N ALA A 421 -27.68 -6.36 9.05
CA ALA A 421 -28.60 -5.89 10.11
C ALA A 421 -30.07 -6.12 9.74
N ARG A 422 -30.43 -5.90 8.46
CA ARG A 422 -31.79 -6.18 7.94
C ARG A 422 -32.17 -7.67 8.10
N THR A 423 -31.25 -8.55 7.75
CA THR A 423 -31.48 -10.00 7.83
C THR A 423 -31.50 -10.51 9.29
N GLU A 424 -30.78 -9.84 10.19
CA GLU A 424 -30.78 -10.09 11.63
C GLU A 424 -32.06 -9.55 12.32
N GLY A 425 -32.88 -8.76 11.61
CA GLY A 425 -34.10 -8.15 12.14
C GLY A 425 -33.86 -6.82 12.87
N HIS A 426 -32.63 -6.26 12.82
CA HIS A 426 -32.25 -5.01 13.46
C HIS A 426 -32.58 -3.83 12.53
N ALA A 427 -33.88 -3.49 12.42
CA ALA A 427 -34.38 -2.53 11.45
C ALA A 427 -33.80 -1.11 11.62
N ASP A 428 -33.55 -0.65 12.84
CA ASP A 428 -32.98 0.66 13.13
C ASP A 428 -31.50 0.74 12.74
N GLU A 429 -30.73 -0.28 13.00
CA GLU A 429 -29.33 -0.37 12.55
C GLU A 429 -29.24 -0.45 11.01
N ALA A 430 -30.09 -1.27 10.39
CA ALA A 430 -30.17 -1.36 8.94
C ALA A 430 -30.48 0.00 8.31
N ARG A 431 -31.42 0.75 8.88
CA ARG A 431 -31.76 2.10 8.44
C ARG A 431 -30.57 3.05 8.58
N ALA A 432 -29.88 3.03 9.72
CA ALA A 432 -28.70 3.86 9.93
C ALA A 432 -27.60 3.56 8.92
N TYR A 433 -27.27 2.27 8.67
CA TYR A 433 -26.27 1.91 7.68
C TYR A 433 -26.66 2.26 6.24
N PHE A 434 -27.92 2.03 5.82
CA PHE A 434 -28.34 2.44 4.48
C PHE A 434 -28.40 3.97 4.32
N THR A 435 -28.66 4.74 5.38
CA THR A 435 -28.54 6.20 5.35
C THR A 435 -27.10 6.64 5.13
N GLN A 436 -26.14 6.01 5.82
CA GLN A 436 -24.71 6.30 5.60
C GLN A 436 -24.25 5.89 4.19
N ALA A 437 -24.74 4.77 3.68
CA ALA A 437 -24.47 4.36 2.30
C ALA A 437 -25.07 5.37 1.30
N LEU A 438 -26.29 5.85 1.55
CA LEU A 438 -26.95 6.87 0.74
C LEU A 438 -26.11 8.15 0.69
N SER A 439 -25.69 8.68 1.85
CA SER A 439 -24.84 9.88 1.94
C SER A 439 -23.52 9.68 1.19
N ALA A 440 -22.86 8.54 1.37
CA ALA A 440 -21.60 8.29 0.70
C ALA A 440 -21.75 8.18 -0.83
N TYR A 441 -22.78 7.50 -1.34
CA TYR A 441 -23.03 7.42 -2.79
C TYR A 441 -23.45 8.76 -3.38
N SER A 442 -24.20 9.59 -2.63
CA SER A 442 -24.56 10.97 -3.04
C SER A 442 -23.31 11.85 -3.18
N LEU A 443 -22.41 11.80 -2.21
CA LEU A 443 -21.13 12.53 -2.24
C LEU A 443 -20.22 12.12 -3.40
N ILE A 444 -20.22 10.82 -3.76
CA ILE A 444 -19.49 10.31 -4.92
C ILE A 444 -20.15 10.74 -6.24
N GLY A 445 -21.41 11.15 -6.21
CA GLY A 445 -22.23 11.44 -7.39
C GLY A 445 -22.66 10.18 -8.14
N ASP A 446 -22.80 9.03 -7.45
CA ASP A 446 -23.29 7.78 -8.05
C ASP A 446 -24.82 7.72 -7.98
N VAL A 447 -25.44 8.28 -8.99
CA VAL A 447 -26.91 8.46 -9.08
C VAL A 447 -27.66 7.13 -9.01
N TYR A 448 -27.11 6.07 -9.62
CA TYR A 448 -27.77 4.77 -9.62
C TYR A 448 -27.74 4.11 -8.24
N GLN A 449 -26.58 4.09 -7.57
CA GLN A 449 -26.46 3.49 -6.24
C GLN A 449 -27.22 4.32 -5.19
N THR A 450 -27.23 5.64 -5.35
CA THR A 450 -28.05 6.56 -4.52
C THR A 450 -29.53 6.16 -4.59
N ALA A 451 -30.08 5.96 -5.79
CA ALA A 451 -31.47 5.53 -5.96
C ALA A 451 -31.74 4.12 -5.36
N ARG A 452 -30.78 3.20 -5.45
CA ARG A 452 -30.90 1.90 -4.78
C ARG A 452 -30.98 2.02 -3.25
N MET A 453 -30.21 2.92 -2.65
CA MET A 453 -30.27 3.17 -1.20
C MET A 453 -31.60 3.83 -0.80
N GLN A 454 -32.10 4.76 -1.60
CA GLN A 454 -33.41 5.35 -1.39
C GLN A 454 -34.52 4.29 -1.42
N LEU A 455 -34.48 3.34 -2.37
CA LEU A 455 -35.41 2.22 -2.44
C LEU A 455 -35.29 1.29 -1.21
N ALA A 456 -34.06 0.97 -0.77
CA ALA A 456 -33.83 0.14 0.41
C ALA A 456 -34.40 0.79 1.70
N LEU A 457 -34.16 2.10 1.86
CA LEU A 457 -34.71 2.87 2.99
C LEU A 457 -36.23 2.99 2.94
N ALA A 458 -36.82 3.16 1.74
CA ALA A 458 -38.25 3.16 1.57
C ALA A 458 -38.90 1.84 1.96
N ARG A 459 -38.25 0.69 1.61
CA ARG A 459 -38.74 -0.65 2.05
C ARG A 459 -38.77 -0.78 3.56
N LEU A 460 -37.69 -0.40 4.27
CA LEU A 460 -37.61 -0.45 5.73
C LEU A 460 -38.59 0.51 6.38
N GLY A 461 -38.76 1.71 5.82
CA GLY A 461 -39.58 2.76 6.40
C GLY A 461 -41.06 2.61 6.13
N ARG A 462 -41.47 1.73 5.20
CA ARG A 462 -42.90 1.54 4.82
C ARG A 462 -43.82 1.25 6.00
N SER A 463 -43.36 0.45 6.95
CA SER A 463 -44.14 0.04 8.14
C SER A 463 -43.94 0.96 9.35
N VAL A 464 -42.81 1.65 9.44
CA VAL A 464 -42.40 2.38 10.66
C VAL A 464 -42.58 3.89 10.48
N ALA A 465 -42.24 4.45 9.33
CA ALA A 465 -42.26 5.90 9.05
C ALA A 465 -42.61 6.16 7.58
N PRO A 466 -43.81 5.77 7.11
CA PRO A 466 -44.20 5.84 5.70
C PRO A 466 -44.16 7.26 5.15
N ALA A 467 -44.57 8.29 5.92
CA ALA A 467 -44.55 9.68 5.49
C ALA A 467 -43.14 10.22 5.22
N GLN A 468 -42.15 9.80 6.02
CA GLN A 468 -40.75 10.27 5.88
C GLN A 468 -40.03 9.58 4.72
N THR A 469 -40.40 8.35 4.40
CA THR A 469 -39.70 7.53 3.40
C THR A 469 -40.36 7.53 2.02
N ARG A 470 -41.59 8.05 1.91
CA ARG A 470 -42.30 8.20 0.63
C ARG A 470 -41.53 9.08 -0.37
N PRO A 471 -40.99 10.25 0.01
CA PRO A 471 -40.21 11.09 -0.91
C PRO A 471 -38.98 10.38 -1.48
N LEU A 472 -38.33 9.52 -0.67
CA LEU A 472 -37.20 8.71 -1.14
C LEU A 472 -37.62 7.73 -2.23
N LEU A 473 -38.78 7.05 -2.06
CA LEU A 473 -39.33 6.15 -3.05
C LEU A 473 -39.67 6.89 -4.35
N ASP A 474 -40.34 8.03 -4.26
CA ASP A 474 -40.71 8.83 -5.43
C ASP A 474 -39.47 9.31 -6.21
N THR A 475 -38.44 9.75 -5.51
CA THR A 475 -37.13 10.12 -6.10
C THR A 475 -36.47 8.91 -6.78
N ALA A 476 -36.47 7.75 -6.13
CA ALA A 476 -35.92 6.53 -6.70
C ALA A 476 -36.66 6.13 -7.97
N VAL A 477 -37.99 6.18 -8.01
CA VAL A 477 -38.82 5.89 -9.21
C VAL A 477 -38.45 6.81 -10.37
N LEU A 478 -38.32 8.12 -10.12
CA LEU A 478 -37.93 9.10 -11.14
C LEU A 478 -36.51 8.79 -11.67
N THR A 479 -35.58 8.48 -10.77
CA THR A 479 -34.20 8.19 -11.13
C THR A 479 -34.09 6.92 -11.95
N PHE A 480 -34.71 5.82 -11.52
CA PHE A 480 -34.70 4.55 -12.28
C PHE A 480 -35.39 4.67 -13.62
N SER A 481 -36.48 5.47 -13.72
CA SER A 481 -37.15 5.76 -15.00
C SER A 481 -36.21 6.49 -15.96
N ARG A 482 -35.49 7.51 -15.49
CA ARG A 482 -34.49 8.24 -16.28
C ARG A 482 -33.32 7.37 -16.73
N LEU A 483 -32.85 6.47 -15.87
CA LEU A 483 -31.77 5.54 -16.15
C LEU A 483 -32.20 4.33 -16.98
N GLN A 484 -33.49 4.15 -17.21
CA GLN A 484 -34.06 2.96 -17.83
C GLN A 484 -33.70 1.66 -17.08
N ALA A 485 -33.47 1.74 -15.77
CA ALA A 485 -33.14 0.63 -14.90
C ALA A 485 -34.41 -0.17 -14.58
N ARG A 486 -34.84 -1.00 -15.53
CA ARG A 486 -36.16 -1.68 -15.52
C ARG A 486 -36.41 -2.51 -14.27
N PRO A 487 -35.51 -3.39 -13.81
CA PRO A 487 -35.76 -4.24 -12.63
C PRO A 487 -36.06 -3.43 -11.38
N GLU A 488 -35.22 -2.42 -11.09
CA GLU A 488 -35.39 -1.57 -9.91
C GLU A 488 -36.60 -0.63 -10.06
N LEU A 489 -36.91 -0.20 -11.28
CA LEU A 489 -38.10 0.61 -11.57
C LEU A 489 -39.38 -0.19 -11.32
N ASP A 490 -39.48 -1.42 -11.81
CA ASP A 490 -40.65 -2.27 -11.62
C ASP A 490 -40.88 -2.58 -10.14
N GLU A 491 -39.80 -2.87 -9.42
CA GLU A 491 -39.85 -3.08 -7.99
C GLU A 491 -40.26 -1.83 -7.21
N ALA A 492 -39.68 -0.68 -7.53
CA ALA A 492 -40.04 0.60 -6.91
C ALA A 492 -41.48 0.97 -7.16
N ARG A 493 -42.00 0.74 -8.38
CA ARG A 493 -43.41 0.95 -8.72
C ARG A 493 -44.33 -0.03 -7.98
N ALA A 494 -43.95 -1.29 -7.87
CA ALA A 494 -44.72 -2.26 -7.08
C ALA A 494 -44.80 -1.83 -5.59
N LEU A 495 -43.67 -1.36 -5.04
CA LEU A 495 -43.65 -0.83 -3.68
C LEU A 495 -44.51 0.44 -3.55
N GLN A 496 -44.50 1.33 -4.57
CA GLN A 496 -45.28 2.55 -4.62
C GLN A 496 -46.79 2.25 -4.67
N ALA A 497 -47.21 1.28 -5.48
CA ALA A 497 -48.60 0.85 -5.58
C ALA A 497 -49.14 0.22 -4.29
N ALA A 498 -48.27 -0.44 -3.52
CA ALA A 498 -48.59 -1.07 -2.25
C ALA A 498 -48.35 -0.13 -1.04
N TRP A 499 -48.14 1.17 -1.27
CA TRP A 499 -47.83 2.13 -0.21
C TRP A 499 -49.08 2.47 0.63
N PRO A 500 -49.00 2.58 1.99
CA PRO A 500 -50.11 2.94 2.84
C PRO A 500 -50.65 4.35 2.50
N THR A 501 -51.96 4.46 2.30
CA THR A 501 -52.66 5.73 2.10
C THR A 501 -53.04 6.31 3.45
N GLY A 502 -52.59 7.53 3.78
CA GLY A 502 -53.11 8.32 4.90
C GLY A 502 -52.14 8.60 6.07
N ALA A 503 -50.84 8.51 5.87
CA ALA A 503 -49.89 8.87 6.92
C ALA A 503 -49.32 10.30 6.70
N GLU A 504 -50.02 11.32 7.23
CA GLU A 504 -49.48 12.64 7.45
C GLU A 504 -48.88 12.70 8.87
N GLY A 505 -47.56 12.67 9.00
CA GLY A 505 -46.84 12.78 10.26
C GLY A 505 -45.72 13.80 10.15
N THR A 506 -45.66 14.72 11.12
CA THR A 506 -44.52 15.66 11.27
C THR A 506 -43.23 14.91 11.61
N PRO A 507 -42.11 15.28 11.04
CA PRO A 507 -40.83 14.61 11.28
C PRO A 507 -40.27 15.01 12.67
N GLU A 508 -40.44 14.19 13.67
CA GLU A 508 -39.62 14.24 14.90
C GLU A 508 -38.34 13.44 14.69
N MET A 509 -37.20 14.08 14.89
CA MET A 509 -35.92 13.41 14.90
C MET A 509 -35.59 13.02 16.34
N PRO A 510 -35.41 11.75 16.67
CA PRO A 510 -34.86 11.36 17.97
C PRO A 510 -33.44 11.93 18.09
N GLU A 511 -33.15 12.67 19.14
CA GLU A 511 -31.79 13.24 19.39
C GLU A 511 -30.69 12.17 19.39
N THR A 512 -31.01 10.93 19.79
CA THR A 512 -30.14 9.76 19.72
C THR A 512 -29.70 9.40 18.31
N ALA A 513 -30.46 9.76 17.27
CA ALA A 513 -30.15 9.42 15.88
C ALA A 513 -28.97 10.25 15.30
N LEU A 514 -28.80 11.49 15.73
CA LEU A 514 -27.70 12.34 15.28
C LEU A 514 -26.35 11.83 15.81
N GLY A 515 -26.28 11.46 17.10
CA GLY A 515 -25.06 10.92 17.70
C GLY A 515 -24.61 9.62 17.03
N ALA A 516 -25.55 8.70 16.77
CA ALA A 516 -25.29 7.47 16.05
C ALA A 516 -24.81 7.74 14.60
N SER A 517 -25.43 8.69 13.90
CA SER A 517 -25.07 9.08 12.55
C SER A 517 -23.64 9.67 12.49
N LEU A 518 -23.29 10.57 13.40
CA LEU A 518 -21.95 11.16 13.48
C LEU A 518 -20.88 10.12 13.85
N ALA A 519 -21.19 9.20 14.76
CA ALA A 519 -20.27 8.13 15.12
C ALA A 519 -19.99 7.19 13.95
N GLN A 520 -21.01 6.80 13.20
CA GLN A 520 -20.87 5.97 11.98
C GLN A 520 -20.16 6.73 10.85
N ALA A 521 -20.44 8.02 10.68
CA ALA A 521 -19.83 8.89 9.68
C ALA A 521 -18.34 9.16 9.96
N SER A 522 -17.83 8.90 11.17
CA SER A 522 -16.43 9.18 11.58
C SER A 522 -15.34 8.42 10.80
N LEU A 523 -15.73 7.72 9.73
CA LEU A 523 -14.82 7.09 8.77
C LEU A 523 -14.18 8.11 7.81
N SER A 524 -14.90 9.18 7.43
CA SER A 524 -14.44 10.22 6.49
C SER A 524 -14.91 11.59 6.97
N VAL A 525 -14.07 12.62 6.74
CA VAL A 525 -14.39 14.02 7.07
C VAL A 525 -15.62 14.47 6.29
N GLU A 526 -15.73 14.06 5.02
CA GLU A 526 -16.85 14.41 4.14
C GLU A 526 -18.16 13.80 4.65
N LEU A 527 -18.14 12.56 5.14
CA LEU A 527 -19.32 11.90 5.71
C LEU A 527 -19.80 12.58 6.99
N VAL A 528 -18.88 12.98 7.87
CA VAL A 528 -19.23 13.72 9.10
C VAL A 528 -19.83 15.07 8.75
N ALA A 529 -19.22 15.78 7.78
CA ALA A 529 -19.72 17.07 7.31
C ALA A 529 -21.14 16.94 6.73
N GLU A 530 -21.37 15.95 5.89
CA GLU A 530 -22.68 15.66 5.30
C GLU A 530 -23.72 15.29 6.36
N ALA A 531 -23.39 14.39 7.29
CA ALA A 531 -24.30 13.99 8.38
C ALA A 531 -24.69 15.18 9.26
N TRP A 532 -23.75 16.08 9.54
CA TRP A 532 -23.99 17.31 10.28
C TRP A 532 -24.91 18.26 9.52
N LEU A 533 -24.62 18.54 8.23
CA LEU A 533 -25.40 19.46 7.41
C LEU A 533 -26.82 18.93 7.16
N GLN A 534 -27.00 17.63 6.94
CA GLN A 534 -28.32 17.00 6.82
C GLN A 534 -29.15 17.16 8.10
N ALA A 535 -28.54 17.03 9.28
CA ALA A 535 -29.23 17.25 10.55
C ALA A 535 -29.64 18.74 10.71
N ALA A 536 -28.74 19.64 10.35
CA ALA A 536 -29.01 21.09 10.40
C ALA A 536 -30.09 21.52 9.38
N GLU A 537 -30.08 20.95 8.16
CA GLU A 537 -31.06 21.24 7.11
C GLU A 537 -32.49 20.83 7.50
N ARG A 538 -32.64 19.72 8.24
CA ARG A 538 -33.96 19.31 8.78
C ARG A 538 -34.53 20.32 9.79
N LEU A 539 -33.68 21.04 10.52
CA LEU A 539 -34.06 22.08 11.46
C LEU A 539 -34.23 23.44 10.77
N LEU A 540 -33.51 23.65 9.68
CA LEU A 540 -33.43 24.92 8.96
C LEU A 540 -33.58 24.69 7.44
N PRO A 541 -34.74 24.25 6.96
CA PRO A 541 -34.92 23.94 5.54
C PRO A 541 -34.79 25.19 4.67
N ASN A 542 -34.28 25.00 3.45
CA ASN A 542 -34.10 26.03 2.42
C ASN A 542 -33.13 27.17 2.79
N ARG A 543 -32.20 26.94 3.70
CA ARG A 543 -31.12 27.88 4.03
C ARG A 543 -29.78 27.41 3.52
N TRP A 544 -28.88 28.36 3.30
CA TRP A 544 -27.49 28.00 3.11
C TRP A 544 -26.86 27.55 4.44
N LEU A 545 -26.19 26.43 4.40
CA LEU A 545 -25.45 25.82 5.49
C LEU A 545 -24.04 25.44 4.99
N GLY A 546 -23.00 25.86 5.71
CA GLY A 546 -21.63 25.56 5.30
C GLY A 546 -20.79 25.06 6.47
N LEU A 547 -19.94 24.03 6.23
CA LEU A 547 -18.94 23.57 7.17
C LEU A 547 -17.55 23.86 6.60
N TYR A 548 -16.74 24.55 7.39
CA TYR A 548 -15.41 25.01 6.99
C TYR A 548 -14.35 24.58 8.00
N THR A 549 -13.11 24.54 7.54
CA THR A 549 -11.93 24.39 8.39
C THR A 549 -11.00 25.58 8.21
N PHE A 550 -10.36 25.98 9.31
CA PHE A 550 -9.34 27.01 9.32
C PHE A 550 -7.97 26.43 9.72
N HIS A 551 -6.95 26.73 8.92
CA HIS A 551 -5.55 26.42 9.18
C HIS A 551 -4.73 27.70 9.28
N GLU A 552 -3.81 27.82 10.24
CA GLU A 552 -2.97 29.00 10.38
C GLU A 552 -2.15 29.29 9.11
N ASP A 553 -1.63 28.24 8.45
CA ASP A 553 -0.78 28.38 7.27
C ASP A 553 -1.57 28.51 5.95
N ALA A 554 -2.74 27.88 5.85
CA ALA A 554 -3.51 27.75 4.59
C ALA A 554 -4.82 28.58 4.58
N GLY A 555 -5.20 29.17 5.70
CA GLY A 555 -6.44 29.95 5.82
C GLY A 555 -7.73 29.11 5.83
N TRP A 556 -8.81 29.66 5.33
CA TRP A 556 -10.14 29.06 5.31
C TRP A 556 -10.30 28.12 4.13
N SER A 557 -10.83 26.91 4.36
CA SER A 557 -11.22 25.98 3.31
C SER A 557 -12.58 25.34 3.59
N LEU A 558 -13.40 25.22 2.53
CA LEU A 558 -14.72 24.62 2.57
C LEU A 558 -14.56 23.09 2.68
N LEU A 559 -15.26 22.49 3.66
CA LEU A 559 -15.41 21.04 3.75
C LEU A 559 -16.62 20.55 2.98
N HIS A 560 -17.78 21.14 3.28
CA HIS A 560 -19.03 20.82 2.59
C HIS A 560 -20.08 21.92 2.80
N GLN A 561 -21.06 22.03 1.86
CA GLN A 561 -22.16 22.99 1.98
C GLN A 561 -23.45 22.49 1.35
N HIS A 562 -24.59 23.00 1.89
CA HIS A 562 -25.92 22.85 1.30
C HIS A 562 -26.49 24.24 0.94
N GLY A 563 -27.09 24.35 -0.23
CA GLY A 563 -27.58 25.61 -0.75
C GLY A 563 -26.49 26.50 -1.37
N THR A 564 -26.91 27.70 -1.79
CA THR A 564 -26.01 28.67 -2.42
C THR A 564 -25.50 29.66 -1.37
N PRO A 565 -24.17 29.89 -1.27
CA PRO A 565 -23.63 30.82 -0.31
C PRO A 565 -24.09 32.26 -0.60
N PRO A 566 -24.22 33.12 0.42
CA PRO A 566 -24.47 34.55 0.24
C PRO A 566 -23.34 35.21 -0.56
N ASP A 567 -23.67 36.21 -1.39
CA ASP A 567 -22.71 36.90 -2.27
C ASP A 567 -21.58 37.61 -1.49
N ASP A 568 -21.84 38.02 -0.23
CA ASP A 568 -20.95 38.70 0.68
C ASP A 568 -20.49 37.80 1.86
N LEU A 569 -20.12 36.57 1.56
CA LEU A 569 -19.65 35.63 2.57
C LEU A 569 -18.37 36.11 3.23
N ALA A 570 -18.46 36.55 4.49
CA ALA A 570 -17.32 36.95 5.32
C ALA A 570 -17.05 35.91 6.40
N PHE A 571 -15.77 35.67 6.70
CA PHE A 571 -15.34 34.66 7.68
C PHE A 571 -15.08 35.32 9.05
N PRO A 572 -15.38 34.59 10.16
CA PRO A 572 -15.20 35.10 11.52
C PRO A 572 -13.73 35.10 11.91
N SER A 573 -13.41 35.73 13.07
CA SER A 573 -12.12 35.49 13.73
C SER A 573 -12.03 34.04 14.17
N PRO A 574 -10.90 33.32 13.90
CA PRO A 574 -10.74 31.91 14.26
C PRO A 574 -10.82 31.63 15.77
N THR A 575 -10.72 32.64 16.60
CA THR A 575 -10.76 32.52 18.06
C THR A 575 -12.16 32.61 18.64
N GLU A 576 -13.14 33.16 17.88
CA GLU A 576 -14.49 33.37 18.37
C GLU A 576 -15.35 32.11 18.35
N PRO A 577 -15.97 31.73 19.50
CA PRO A 577 -16.83 30.53 19.54
C PRO A 577 -18.16 30.72 18.79
N ARG A 578 -18.64 31.96 18.71
CA ARG A 578 -19.83 32.36 17.95
C ARG A 578 -19.58 33.75 17.40
N SER A 579 -19.78 33.94 16.13
CA SER A 579 -19.65 35.24 15.47
C SER A 579 -20.77 35.45 14.44
N ARG A 580 -21.14 36.70 14.20
CA ARG A 580 -22.03 37.05 13.11
C ARG A 580 -21.28 37.95 12.12
N GLN A 581 -21.28 37.55 10.86
CA GLN A 581 -20.69 38.32 9.77
C GLN A 581 -21.77 38.53 8.70
N GLY A 582 -22.32 39.74 8.65
CA GLY A 582 -23.46 40.04 7.74
C GLY A 582 -24.67 39.14 8.01
N ALA A 583 -25.17 38.49 6.99
CA ALA A 583 -26.28 37.54 7.04
C ALA A 583 -25.94 36.14 7.55
N VAL A 584 -24.67 35.88 7.94
CA VAL A 584 -24.22 34.55 8.35
C VAL A 584 -23.89 34.53 9.82
N VAL A 585 -24.42 33.54 10.52
CA VAL A 585 -24.01 33.17 11.89
C VAL A 585 -23.02 32.00 11.82
N TRP A 586 -21.93 32.17 12.50
CA TRP A 586 -20.86 31.17 12.59
C TRP A 586 -20.80 30.57 13.98
N LEU A 587 -20.72 29.25 14.07
CA LEU A 587 -20.45 28.49 15.27
C LEU A 587 -19.14 27.71 15.13
N ARG A 588 -18.24 27.86 16.09
CA ARG A 588 -17.05 27.04 16.17
C ARG A 588 -17.36 25.70 16.81
N LEU A 589 -16.96 24.61 16.18
CA LEU A 589 -17.05 23.28 16.74
C LEU A 589 -15.83 23.04 17.64
N HIS A 590 -16.02 22.81 18.94
CA HIS A 590 -14.94 22.58 19.90
C HIS A 590 -14.84 21.12 20.26
N ALA A 591 -13.63 20.54 20.15
CA ALA A 591 -13.37 19.20 20.67
C ALA A 591 -12.89 19.22 22.14
N HIS A 592 -12.07 20.19 22.57
CA HIS A 592 -11.58 20.35 23.95
C HIS A 592 -11.08 21.78 24.24
N GLY A 593 -11.30 22.29 25.51
CA GLY A 593 -10.63 23.35 26.27
C GLY A 593 -10.22 24.67 25.58
N PRO A 594 -9.68 25.66 26.37
CA PRO A 594 -9.21 26.92 25.82
C PRO A 594 -8.01 26.69 24.89
N CYS A 595 -8.12 27.28 23.69
CA CYS A 595 -7.14 27.31 22.61
C CYS A 595 -5.69 26.91 22.98
N ASP A 596 -5.30 25.69 22.64
CA ASP A 596 -3.92 25.42 22.29
C ASP A 596 -3.86 25.30 20.76
N THR A 597 -3.49 26.38 20.08
CA THR A 597 -3.36 26.51 18.62
C THR A 597 -2.26 25.60 18.03
N ALA A 598 -1.56 24.85 18.85
CA ALA A 598 -0.44 24.01 18.44
C ALA A 598 -0.81 22.64 17.84
N SER A 599 -2.10 22.23 17.79
CA SER A 599 -2.43 20.84 17.49
C SER A 599 -3.43 20.52 16.36
N GLY A 600 -3.95 21.49 15.61
CA GLY A 600 -4.79 21.14 14.43
C GLY A 600 -5.74 22.24 13.94
N PRO A 601 -6.42 22.01 12.78
CA PRO A 601 -7.38 22.96 12.23
C PRO A 601 -8.60 23.10 13.12
N ALA A 602 -9.15 24.31 13.15
CA ALA A 602 -10.45 24.59 13.78
C ALA A 602 -11.58 24.36 12.76
N PHE A 603 -12.70 23.82 13.23
CA PHE A 603 -13.90 23.60 12.39
C PHE A 603 -14.96 24.63 12.72
N PHE A 604 -15.68 25.12 11.68
CA PHE A 604 -16.71 26.14 11.79
C PHE A 604 -17.93 25.78 10.97
N PHE A 605 -19.10 25.98 11.59
CA PHE A 605 -20.38 25.79 10.95
C PHE A 605 -21.02 27.17 10.71
N GLY A 606 -21.30 27.50 9.46
CA GLY A 606 -21.95 28.73 9.03
C GLY A 606 -23.38 28.50 8.60
N VAL A 607 -24.28 29.42 8.97
CA VAL A 607 -25.73 29.41 8.63
C VAL A 607 -26.19 30.78 8.19
N ALA A 608 -26.87 30.85 7.05
CA ALA A 608 -27.59 32.09 6.67
C ALA A 608 -28.80 32.27 7.56
N ALA A 609 -28.77 33.29 8.46
CA ALA A 609 -29.84 33.59 9.41
C ALA A 609 -30.04 35.09 9.58
N GLY A 610 -31.28 35.57 9.60
CA GLY A 610 -31.67 36.97 9.86
C GLY A 610 -31.32 37.44 11.29
N GLU A 611 -31.39 38.75 11.57
CA GLU A 611 -31.00 39.33 12.88
C GLU A 611 -31.86 38.80 14.05
N ASP A 612 -33.18 38.68 13.86
CA ASP A 612 -34.10 38.13 14.87
C ASP A 612 -34.82 36.92 14.28
N ASP A 613 -34.11 35.85 14.08
CA ASP A 613 -34.62 34.62 13.44
C ASP A 613 -34.98 33.55 14.49
N PRO A 614 -36.28 33.45 14.88
CA PRO A 614 -36.65 32.49 15.92
C PRO A 614 -36.45 31.03 15.53
N ALA A 615 -36.46 30.72 14.23
CA ALA A 615 -36.18 29.38 13.76
C ALA A 615 -34.70 29.01 13.95
N TRP A 616 -33.79 30.00 13.80
CA TRP A 616 -32.38 29.81 14.09
C TRP A 616 -32.11 29.60 15.59
N GLU A 617 -32.73 30.38 16.48
CA GLU A 617 -32.56 30.25 17.93
C GLU A 617 -32.96 28.85 18.43
N VAL A 618 -34.07 28.33 17.93
CA VAL A 618 -34.55 26.98 18.24
C VAL A 618 -33.59 25.90 17.69
N ALA A 619 -33.12 26.06 16.45
CA ALA A 619 -32.18 25.15 15.82
C ALA A 619 -30.82 25.19 16.51
N GLU A 620 -30.31 26.38 16.85
CA GLU A 620 -29.04 26.53 17.59
C GLU A 620 -29.11 25.81 18.95
N ALA A 621 -30.20 26.00 19.71
CA ALA A 621 -30.38 25.33 20.99
C ALA A 621 -30.34 23.78 20.88
N ARG A 622 -30.90 23.24 19.80
CA ARG A 622 -30.89 21.78 19.52
C ARG A 622 -29.56 21.27 19.00
N LEU A 623 -28.83 22.03 18.18
CA LEU A 623 -27.54 21.64 17.62
C LEU A 623 -26.38 21.83 18.59
N ARG A 624 -26.45 22.82 19.46
CA ARG A 624 -25.37 23.20 20.39
C ARG A 624 -24.83 22.06 21.24
N PRO A 625 -25.63 21.13 21.81
CA PRO A 625 -25.12 19.98 22.57
C PRO A 625 -24.29 19.02 21.71
N TRP A 626 -24.50 19.00 20.39
CA TRP A 626 -23.86 18.10 19.46
C TRP A 626 -22.60 18.67 18.79
N LEU A 627 -22.31 19.97 18.96
CA LEU A 627 -21.10 20.60 18.40
C LEU A 627 -19.81 19.87 18.84
N PRO A 628 -19.62 19.53 20.13
CA PRO A 628 -18.42 18.78 20.55
C PRO A 628 -18.35 17.38 19.95
N VAL A 629 -19.49 16.71 19.77
CA VAL A 629 -19.55 15.36 19.17
C VAL A 629 -19.18 15.42 17.70
N ALA A 630 -19.68 16.40 16.96
CA ALA A 630 -19.33 16.62 15.56
C ALA A 630 -17.83 16.97 15.42
N ALA A 631 -17.29 17.81 16.29
CA ALA A 631 -15.87 18.14 16.32
C ALA A 631 -15.00 16.88 16.57
N LEU A 632 -15.36 16.05 17.55
CA LEU A 632 -14.65 14.80 17.86
C LEU A 632 -14.71 13.82 16.67
N ALA A 633 -15.88 13.71 16.02
CA ALA A 633 -16.05 12.84 14.86
C ALA A 633 -15.19 13.33 13.66
N LEU A 634 -15.12 14.63 13.42
CA LEU A 634 -14.25 15.26 12.40
C LEU A 634 -12.77 15.02 12.71
N ASP A 635 -12.35 15.23 13.95
CA ASP A 635 -10.96 14.98 14.35
C ASP A 635 -10.59 13.51 14.23
N HIS A 636 -11.47 12.59 14.63
CA HIS A 636 -11.25 11.15 14.46
C HIS A 636 -11.14 10.76 12.99
N ALA A 637 -12.04 11.24 12.14
CA ALA A 637 -12.00 10.99 10.70
C ALA A 637 -10.71 11.54 10.06
N ARG A 638 -10.28 12.74 10.48
CA ARG A 638 -9.03 13.36 10.02
C ARG A 638 -7.79 12.58 10.45
N LEU A 639 -7.72 12.15 11.72
CA LEU A 639 -6.61 11.34 12.23
C LEU A 639 -6.53 10.00 11.49
N ARG A 640 -7.67 9.43 11.13
CA ARG A 640 -7.75 8.21 10.34
C ARG A 640 -7.26 8.44 8.91
N ALA A 641 -7.67 9.52 8.26
CA ALA A 641 -7.18 9.91 6.94
C ALA A 641 -5.67 10.20 6.96
N ARG A 642 -5.16 10.84 8.02
CA ARG A 642 -3.71 11.06 8.22
C ARG A 642 -2.94 9.76 8.42
N ARG A 643 -3.51 8.73 9.05
CA ARG A 643 -2.88 7.40 9.15
C ARG A 643 -2.72 6.76 7.78
N LEU A 644 -3.66 6.93 6.87
CA LEU A 644 -3.54 6.50 5.47
C LEU A 644 -2.41 7.21 4.73
N THR A 645 -2.25 8.51 4.96
CA THR A 645 -1.14 9.27 4.39
C THR A 645 0.19 9.02 5.11
N ALA A 646 0.16 8.61 6.38
CA ALA A 646 1.35 8.26 7.16
C ALA A 646 1.80 6.80 6.99
N ALA A 647 0.93 5.94 6.43
CA ALA A 647 1.27 4.56 6.04
C ALA A 647 1.93 4.49 4.65
N LEU A 648 2.51 5.61 4.17
CA LEU A 648 3.31 5.65 2.95
C LEU A 648 4.57 4.80 3.14
N PRO A 649 4.90 3.90 2.21
CA PRO A 649 6.23 3.30 2.17
C PRO A 649 7.30 4.38 2.04
N ASP A 650 8.42 4.21 2.73
CA ASP A 650 9.45 5.23 2.92
C ASP A 650 10.17 5.71 1.65
N ASP A 651 10.00 5.05 0.51
CA ASP A 651 10.66 5.42 -0.75
C ASP A 651 10.16 6.75 -1.36
N VAL A 652 9.10 7.35 -0.79
CA VAL A 652 8.44 8.54 -1.34
C VAL A 652 8.52 9.76 -0.41
N ALA A 653 8.93 9.57 0.84
CA ALA A 653 8.93 10.60 1.88
C ALA A 653 10.30 11.28 2.08
N HIS A 654 11.13 11.40 1.06
CA HIS A 654 12.40 12.15 1.17
C HIS A 654 12.22 13.69 1.31
N ASN A 655 10.99 14.17 1.39
CA ASN A 655 10.71 15.57 1.72
C ASN A 655 10.02 15.70 3.08
N GLY A 656 10.77 15.49 4.18
CA GLY A 656 10.34 15.81 5.55
C GLY A 656 10.59 14.77 6.63
N GLU A 657 10.95 13.51 6.30
CA GLU A 657 11.45 12.59 7.32
C GLU A 657 12.93 12.86 7.62
N PRO A 658 13.32 12.76 8.88
CA PRO A 658 14.69 13.05 9.27
C PRO A 658 15.63 12.00 8.69
N GLU A 659 16.40 12.39 7.68
CA GLU A 659 17.52 11.62 7.19
C GLU A 659 18.50 11.40 8.35
N ILE A 660 18.66 10.14 8.75
CA ILE A 660 19.70 9.76 9.71
C ILE A 660 20.99 9.57 8.89
N PRO A 661 22.00 10.43 9.03
CA PRO A 661 23.16 10.43 8.15
C PRO A 661 24.14 9.30 8.51
N LEU A 662 23.67 8.04 8.41
CA LEU A 662 24.46 6.84 8.66
C LEU A 662 24.18 5.81 7.57
N LYS A 663 25.16 5.48 6.74
CA LYS A 663 25.04 4.53 5.63
C LYS A 663 24.58 3.13 6.04
N ASP A 664 24.87 2.72 7.28
CA ASP A 664 24.56 1.38 7.79
C ASP A 664 23.24 1.35 8.60
N PHE A 665 22.53 2.47 8.69
CA PHE A 665 21.26 2.55 9.38
C PHE A 665 20.09 2.26 8.42
N VAL A 666 19.90 0.96 8.19
CA VAL A 666 18.89 0.46 7.26
C VAL A 666 17.64 0.04 8.04
N TYR A 667 16.48 0.58 7.70
CA TYR A 667 15.20 0.26 8.33
C TYR A 667 14.03 0.46 7.33
N ALA A 668 12.97 -0.35 7.49
CA ALA A 668 11.77 -0.27 6.67
C ALA A 668 10.47 -0.49 7.47
N SER A 669 10.56 -1.01 8.68
CA SER A 669 9.40 -1.31 9.52
C SER A 669 8.78 -0.05 10.14
N ALA A 670 7.45 -0.08 10.35
CA ALA A 670 6.73 0.99 11.03
C ALA A 670 7.29 1.24 12.45
N ALA A 671 7.73 0.17 13.14
CA ALA A 671 8.31 0.25 14.47
C ALA A 671 9.67 0.98 14.47
N MET A 672 10.56 0.65 13.52
CA MET A 672 11.85 1.33 13.41
C MET A 672 11.74 2.76 12.88
N ARG A 673 10.74 3.05 12.03
CA ARG A 673 10.40 4.43 11.66
C ARG A 673 10.02 5.27 12.86
N GLN A 674 9.25 4.69 13.79
CA GLN A 674 8.94 5.38 15.05
C GLN A 674 10.19 5.69 15.86
N VAL A 675 11.15 4.75 15.93
CA VAL A 675 12.45 4.97 16.59
C VAL A 675 13.21 6.09 15.86
N ALA A 676 13.28 6.10 14.54
CA ALA A 676 13.95 7.13 13.75
C ALA A 676 13.33 8.53 13.98
N ARG A 677 12.00 8.63 14.03
CA ARG A 677 11.29 9.88 14.39
C ARG A 677 11.60 10.32 15.82
N GLN A 678 11.67 9.40 16.78
CA GLN A 678 12.07 9.73 18.15
C GLN A 678 13.50 10.26 18.19
N ILE A 679 14.45 9.64 17.48
CA ILE A 679 15.83 10.10 17.36
C ILE A 679 15.87 11.54 16.85
N HIS A 680 15.10 11.84 15.79
CA HIS A 680 15.07 13.19 15.25
C HIS A 680 14.46 14.22 16.21
N ARG A 681 13.40 13.86 16.92
CA ARG A 681 12.78 14.77 17.93
C ARG A 681 13.74 15.16 19.03
N ILE A 682 14.65 14.26 19.41
CA ILE A 682 15.59 14.49 20.52
C ILE A 682 16.94 15.07 20.07
N ARG A 683 17.08 15.48 18.82
CA ARG A 683 18.34 15.97 18.24
C ARG A 683 18.94 17.17 18.97
N ALA A 684 18.10 18.10 19.42
CA ALA A 684 18.51 19.29 20.18
C ALA A 684 18.59 19.05 21.68
N SER A 685 18.20 17.86 22.18
CA SER A 685 18.23 17.57 23.62
C SER A 685 19.61 17.15 24.08
N HIS A 686 20.02 17.65 25.24
CA HIS A 686 21.25 17.23 25.95
C HIS A 686 20.98 16.17 27.03
N SER A 687 19.71 15.81 27.24
CA SER A 687 19.30 14.83 28.26
C SER A 687 19.86 13.43 27.97
N PRO A 688 20.10 12.63 29.03
CA PRO A 688 20.47 11.22 28.84
C PRO A 688 19.41 10.45 28.07
N VAL A 689 19.87 9.51 27.22
CA VAL A 689 19.05 8.62 26.43
C VAL A 689 19.30 7.19 26.86
N LEU A 690 18.23 6.44 27.21
CA LEU A 690 18.32 5.03 27.55
C LEU A 690 17.75 4.18 26.42
N ILE A 691 18.60 3.37 25.79
CA ILE A 691 18.25 2.46 24.72
C ILE A 691 18.04 1.06 25.29
N THR A 692 16.84 0.49 25.12
CA THR A 692 16.50 -0.85 25.58
C THR A 692 16.18 -1.76 24.39
N GLY A 693 16.58 -3.01 24.45
CA GLY A 693 16.32 -4.01 23.40
C GLY A 693 17.20 -5.23 23.53
N GLU A 694 16.77 -6.33 22.94
CA GLU A 694 17.49 -7.60 22.99
C GLU A 694 18.91 -7.48 22.44
N SER A 695 19.77 -8.49 22.76
CA SER A 695 21.12 -8.55 22.21
C SER A 695 21.06 -8.69 20.69
N GLY A 696 21.93 -7.96 19.97
CA GLY A 696 22.02 -8.02 18.51
C GLY A 696 20.95 -7.22 17.74
N THR A 697 20.08 -6.42 18.40
CA THR A 697 19.06 -5.59 17.75
C THR A 697 19.61 -4.33 17.07
N GLY A 698 20.87 -3.94 17.34
CA GLY A 698 21.51 -2.76 16.77
C GLY A 698 21.54 -1.55 17.68
N LYS A 699 21.51 -1.71 19.03
CA LYS A 699 21.52 -0.61 20.02
C LYS A 699 22.67 0.37 19.81
N GLU A 700 23.86 -0.10 19.47
CA GLU A 700 25.02 0.78 19.20
C GLU A 700 24.78 1.65 17.95
N LEU A 701 24.18 1.08 16.91
CA LEU A 701 23.85 1.82 15.69
C LEU A 701 22.81 2.92 15.96
N ILE A 702 21.81 2.64 16.81
CA ILE A 702 20.86 3.64 17.32
C ILE A 702 21.59 4.75 18.10
N ALA A 703 22.55 4.41 18.97
CA ALA A 703 23.34 5.40 19.72
C ALA A 703 24.15 6.30 18.78
N ARG A 704 24.75 5.72 17.74
CA ARG A 704 25.44 6.47 16.67
C ARG A 704 24.49 7.37 15.90
N ALA A 705 23.26 6.90 15.62
CA ALA A 705 22.21 7.67 14.95
C ALA A 705 21.77 8.88 15.80
N VAL A 706 21.59 8.70 17.12
CA VAL A 706 21.30 9.79 18.06
C VAL A 706 22.43 10.83 18.09
N HIS A 707 23.68 10.39 18.04
CA HIS A 707 24.83 11.30 17.99
C HIS A 707 24.91 12.04 16.64
N ALA A 708 24.81 11.32 15.52
CA ALA A 708 24.95 11.86 14.16
C ALA A 708 23.86 12.90 13.80
N THR A 709 22.67 12.80 14.42
CA THR A 709 21.59 13.77 14.23
C THR A 709 21.65 14.94 15.22
N SER A 710 22.51 14.90 16.24
CA SER A 710 22.56 15.90 17.29
C SER A 710 23.42 17.12 16.93
N GLU A 711 23.35 18.18 17.74
CA GLU A 711 24.24 19.35 17.64
C GLU A 711 25.71 18.98 17.81
N ARG A 712 25.99 17.84 18.46
CA ARG A 712 27.36 17.34 18.72
C ARG A 712 27.86 16.39 17.65
N LYS A 713 27.19 16.31 16.46
CA LYS A 713 27.52 15.36 15.37
C LYS A 713 28.96 15.43 14.85
N HIS A 714 29.63 16.58 15.01
CA HIS A 714 31.03 16.78 14.62
C HIS A 714 32.00 16.59 15.80
N ALA A 715 31.49 16.39 17.01
CA ALA A 715 32.28 16.13 18.18
C ALA A 715 32.58 14.62 18.34
N ARG A 716 33.41 14.29 19.33
CA ARG A 716 33.82 12.89 19.52
C ARG A 716 32.67 12.01 20.03
N PHE A 717 32.44 10.87 19.38
CA PHE A 717 31.61 9.78 19.90
C PHE A 717 32.51 8.70 20.49
N LEU A 718 32.39 8.44 21.78
CA LEU A 718 33.17 7.43 22.46
C LEU A 718 32.25 6.32 23.00
N ALA A 719 32.49 5.09 22.58
CA ALA A 719 31.75 3.93 23.06
C ALA A 719 32.54 3.24 24.20
N PHE A 720 31.87 2.92 25.28
CA PHE A 720 32.40 2.20 26.42
C PHE A 720 31.46 1.05 26.79
N ASN A 721 31.94 -0.18 26.65
CA ASN A 721 31.15 -1.36 27.00
C ASN A 721 31.43 -1.77 28.45
N CYS A 722 30.39 -1.74 29.30
CA CYS A 722 30.48 -2.02 30.73
C CYS A 722 30.79 -3.50 31.04
N SER A 723 30.50 -4.44 30.14
CA SER A 723 30.72 -5.86 30.36
C SER A 723 32.17 -6.30 30.12
N THR A 724 33.00 -5.48 29.42
CA THR A 724 34.34 -5.88 28.99
C THR A 724 35.44 -5.50 30.01
N VAL A 725 35.11 -4.67 30.99
CA VAL A 725 36.10 -4.16 31.94
C VAL A 725 36.05 -4.94 33.26
N PRO A 726 37.19 -5.46 33.78
CA PRO A 726 37.26 -6.07 35.11
C PRO A 726 36.77 -5.10 36.18
N ARG A 727 36.06 -5.62 37.19
CA ARG A 727 35.41 -4.81 38.23
C ARG A 727 36.40 -3.92 38.95
N GLU A 728 37.61 -4.41 39.25
CA GLU A 728 38.66 -3.70 39.97
C GLU A 728 39.23 -2.48 39.21
N LEU A 729 39.15 -2.52 37.89
CA LEU A 729 39.68 -1.48 36.99
C LEU A 729 38.61 -0.53 36.49
N PHE A 730 37.33 -0.82 36.76
CA PHE A 730 36.21 -0.12 36.18
C PHE A 730 36.23 1.38 36.54
N GLU A 731 36.41 1.68 37.80
CA GLU A 731 36.45 3.06 38.30
C GLU A 731 37.60 3.84 37.66
N SER A 732 38.77 3.24 37.58
CA SER A 732 39.96 3.83 36.98
C SER A 732 39.78 4.11 35.48
N HIS A 733 39.13 3.20 34.74
CA HIS A 733 38.86 3.38 33.31
C HIS A 733 37.82 4.46 33.06
N LEU A 734 36.74 4.49 33.87
CA LEU A 734 35.62 5.41 33.62
C LEU A 734 35.93 6.84 34.09
N PHE A 735 36.46 7.02 35.34
CA PHE A 735 36.68 8.34 35.94
C PHE A 735 38.13 8.81 35.87
N GLY A 736 39.08 7.90 35.60
CA GLY A 736 40.49 8.19 35.57
C GLY A 736 41.18 8.08 36.91
N HIS A 737 42.49 8.21 36.94
CA HIS A 737 43.30 8.20 38.16
C HIS A 737 44.54 9.10 38.06
N GLU A 738 44.97 9.64 39.20
CA GLU A 738 46.24 10.34 39.35
C GLU A 738 47.39 9.33 39.48
N LYS A 739 48.62 9.78 39.18
CA LYS A 739 49.80 8.94 39.36
C LYS A 739 49.96 8.59 40.87
N GLY A 740 50.08 7.30 41.18
CA GLY A 740 50.19 6.80 42.55
C GLY A 740 48.87 6.56 43.27
N ALA A 741 47.75 6.62 42.62
CA ALA A 741 46.41 6.43 43.22
C ALA A 741 46.19 5.02 43.78
N PHE A 742 46.84 4.00 43.20
CA PHE A 742 46.83 2.61 43.65
C PHE A 742 48.12 1.90 43.25
N THR A 743 48.35 0.69 43.77
CA THR A 743 49.53 -0.16 43.44
C THR A 743 49.51 -0.54 41.97
N GLY A 744 50.41 0.06 41.17
CA GLY A 744 50.42 -0.12 39.68
C GLY A 744 50.05 1.15 38.90
N ALA A 745 49.58 2.24 39.52
CA ALA A 745 49.32 3.54 38.90
C ALA A 745 50.60 4.31 38.56
N VAL A 746 51.39 3.83 37.62
CA VAL A 746 52.70 4.40 37.22
C VAL A 746 52.53 5.74 36.49
N ARG A 747 51.44 5.90 35.78
CA ARG A 747 51.07 7.10 34.99
C ARG A 747 49.67 7.54 35.36
N ALA A 748 49.35 8.81 35.20
CA ALA A 748 47.97 9.29 35.29
C ALA A 748 47.20 8.87 34.06
N HIS A 749 45.88 8.57 34.23
CA HIS A 749 44.95 8.23 33.16
C HIS A 749 43.75 9.17 33.22
N ALA A 750 43.37 9.72 32.06
CA ALA A 750 42.31 10.74 32.02
C ALA A 750 40.91 10.19 32.34
N GLY A 751 40.64 8.92 31.99
CA GLY A 751 39.34 8.29 32.08
C GLY A 751 38.44 8.64 30.89
N VAL A 752 37.59 7.67 30.52
CA VAL A 752 36.72 7.71 29.35
C VAL A 752 35.77 8.91 29.35
N ILE A 753 35.27 9.33 30.53
CA ILE A 753 34.39 10.51 30.66
C ILE A 753 35.12 11.79 30.25
N ARG A 754 36.35 11.99 30.65
CA ARG A 754 37.13 13.18 30.24
C ARG A 754 37.54 13.12 28.78
N GLU A 755 37.83 11.94 28.29
CA GLU A 755 38.17 11.75 26.86
C GLU A 755 37.01 12.08 25.95
N ALA A 756 35.77 11.91 26.42
CA ALA A 756 34.54 12.26 25.72
C ALA A 756 34.10 13.72 25.89
N ALA A 757 34.92 14.56 26.59
CA ALA A 757 34.57 15.96 26.88
C ALA A 757 34.18 16.74 25.63
N GLY A 758 33.09 17.49 25.70
CA GLY A 758 32.49 18.21 24.57
C GLY A 758 31.70 17.35 23.57
N GLY A 759 31.81 16.02 23.66
CA GLY A 759 31.18 15.03 22.73
C GLY A 759 30.05 14.24 23.38
N THR A 760 29.98 12.97 22.99
CA THR A 760 28.98 12.00 23.44
C THR A 760 29.66 10.72 23.92
N LEU A 761 29.28 10.27 25.11
CA LEU A 761 29.70 8.99 25.65
C LEU A 761 28.56 7.99 25.59
N PHE A 762 28.80 6.88 24.94
CA PHE A 762 27.86 5.75 24.84
C PHE A 762 28.30 4.66 25.81
N LEU A 763 27.45 4.36 26.80
CA LEU A 763 27.63 3.33 27.81
C LEU A 763 26.81 2.10 27.40
N ASP A 764 27.46 1.11 26.80
CA ASP A 764 26.79 -0.13 26.43
C ASP A 764 26.77 -1.12 27.60
N GLU A 765 25.70 -1.91 27.68
CA GLU A 765 25.38 -2.87 28.75
C GLU A 765 25.48 -2.25 30.15
N ILE A 766 24.80 -1.08 30.34
CA ILE A 766 24.83 -0.32 31.60
C ILE A 766 24.34 -1.13 32.81
N ALA A 767 23.59 -2.18 32.62
CA ALA A 767 23.14 -3.12 33.66
C ALA A 767 24.30 -3.83 34.37
N ASP A 768 25.43 -3.99 33.68
CA ASP A 768 26.63 -4.65 34.25
C ASP A 768 27.54 -3.69 35.06
N LEU A 769 27.12 -2.43 35.23
CA LEU A 769 27.84 -1.45 36.01
C LEU A 769 27.91 -1.88 37.49
N PRO A 770 29.12 -2.04 38.09
CA PRO A 770 29.25 -2.43 39.46
C PRO A 770 28.52 -1.50 40.43
N LEU A 771 27.86 -2.06 41.47
CA LEU A 771 26.99 -1.33 42.38
C LEU A 771 27.72 -0.18 43.13
N ASP A 772 29.01 -0.36 43.41
CA ASP A 772 29.89 0.64 44.06
C ASP A 772 30.27 1.82 43.16
N VAL A 773 30.19 1.63 41.84
CA VAL A 773 30.47 2.67 40.84
C VAL A 773 29.23 3.50 40.51
N GLN A 774 28.01 2.91 40.64
CA GLN A 774 26.75 3.57 40.35
C GLN A 774 26.53 4.93 41.03
N PRO A 775 26.87 5.13 42.34
CA PRO A 775 26.75 6.43 42.98
C PRO A 775 27.66 7.53 42.38
N LYS A 776 28.83 7.12 41.86
CA LYS A 776 29.78 8.08 41.26
C LYS A 776 29.30 8.50 39.86
N LEU A 777 28.73 7.58 39.11
CA LEU A 777 28.08 7.90 37.83
C LEU A 777 26.84 8.77 38.04
N LEU A 778 26.03 8.51 39.08
CA LEU A 778 24.90 9.33 39.44
C LEU A 778 25.32 10.79 39.74
N ARG A 779 26.37 10.97 40.52
CA ARG A 779 26.91 12.28 40.82
C ARG A 779 27.39 13.02 39.57
N PHE A 780 28.07 12.31 38.66
CA PHE A 780 28.44 12.87 37.36
C PHE A 780 27.22 13.31 36.53
N LEU A 781 26.16 12.50 36.48
CA LEU A 781 24.93 12.83 35.75
C LEU A 781 24.15 14.01 36.38
N GLN A 782 24.35 14.30 37.67
CA GLN A 782 23.66 15.36 38.38
C GLN A 782 24.44 16.67 38.33
N GLU A 783 25.75 16.62 38.62
CA GLU A 783 26.60 17.79 38.84
C GLU A 783 27.54 18.08 37.66
N GLY A 784 27.71 17.13 36.73
CA GLY A 784 28.70 17.25 35.67
C GLY A 784 30.16 17.11 36.16
N GLU A 785 30.34 16.61 37.39
CA GLU A 785 31.64 16.51 38.05
C GLU A 785 32.09 15.06 38.19
N ILE A 786 33.38 14.83 37.97
CA ILE A 786 34.01 13.56 38.27
C ILE A 786 35.13 13.74 39.28
N PHE A 787 35.37 12.70 40.08
CA PHE A 787 36.51 12.58 40.98
C PHE A 787 37.45 11.47 40.49
N PRO A 788 38.55 11.81 39.80
CA PRO A 788 39.55 10.80 39.45
C PRO A 788 40.12 10.16 40.72
N LEU A 789 40.47 8.90 40.68
CA LEU A 789 41.10 8.20 41.83
C LEU A 789 42.36 8.89 42.24
N GLY A 790 42.48 9.21 43.57
CA GLY A 790 43.60 9.94 44.15
C GLY A 790 43.59 11.47 43.95
N ALA A 791 42.61 12.02 43.21
CA ALA A 791 42.48 13.44 43.00
C ALA A 791 41.92 14.16 44.25
N ARG A 792 42.39 15.38 44.52
CA ARG A 792 41.94 16.22 45.65
C ARG A 792 40.79 17.18 45.29
N ARG A 793 40.50 17.35 44.02
CA ARG A 793 39.46 18.25 43.49
C ARG A 793 38.65 17.59 42.41
N PRO A 794 37.34 17.90 42.31
CA PRO A 794 36.52 17.45 41.22
C PRO A 794 36.94 18.12 39.89
N VAL A 795 36.64 17.49 38.80
CA VAL A 795 36.84 18.00 37.45
C VAL A 795 35.49 18.13 36.77
N GLN A 796 35.14 19.31 36.28
CA GLN A 796 33.93 19.55 35.48
C GLN A 796 34.10 18.99 34.08
N VAL A 797 33.12 18.22 33.62
CA VAL A 797 33.15 17.61 32.29
C VAL A 797 31.76 17.71 31.65
N ASN A 798 31.68 18.31 30.48
CA ASN A 798 30.44 18.40 29.70
C ASN A 798 30.40 17.30 28.66
N VAL A 799 29.58 16.27 28.88
CA VAL A 799 29.43 15.12 27.98
C VAL A 799 27.95 14.76 27.88
N ARG A 800 27.44 14.47 26.66
CA ARG A 800 26.12 13.87 26.45
C ARG A 800 26.18 12.37 26.69
N ILE A 801 25.30 11.85 27.53
CA ILE A 801 25.28 10.42 27.88
C ILE A 801 24.18 9.69 27.08
N ILE A 802 24.56 8.56 26.47
CA ILE A 802 23.63 7.56 25.87
C ILE A 802 23.95 6.23 26.55
N ALA A 803 22.98 5.60 27.19
CA ALA A 803 23.14 4.30 27.83
C ALA A 803 22.34 3.23 27.08
N ALA A 804 22.84 2.00 27.04
CA ALA A 804 22.12 0.89 26.45
C ALA A 804 22.14 -0.36 27.34
N THR A 805 21.09 -1.17 27.25
CA THR A 805 21.01 -2.46 27.95
C THR A 805 20.06 -3.44 27.26
N ASN A 806 20.33 -4.71 27.43
CA ASN A 806 19.42 -5.81 27.06
C ASN A 806 18.69 -6.41 28.27
N GLN A 807 19.01 -5.97 29.51
CA GLN A 807 18.43 -6.47 30.74
C GLN A 807 17.28 -5.55 31.23
N ASP A 808 16.35 -6.16 31.98
CA ASP A 808 15.30 -5.42 32.68
C ASP A 808 15.87 -4.71 33.91
N LEU A 809 16.11 -3.40 33.83
CA LEU A 809 16.65 -2.60 34.90
C LEU A 809 15.69 -2.54 36.10
N GLU A 810 14.40 -2.59 35.93
CA GLU A 810 13.43 -2.60 37.04
C GLU A 810 13.49 -3.93 37.81
N ALA A 811 13.68 -5.06 37.12
CA ALA A 811 13.95 -6.32 37.80
C ALA A 811 15.26 -6.30 38.59
N LEU A 812 16.31 -5.67 38.03
CA LEU A 812 17.60 -5.50 38.73
C LEU A 812 17.50 -4.57 39.95
N ILE A 813 16.68 -3.53 39.89
CA ILE A 813 16.37 -2.65 41.04
C ILE A 813 15.69 -3.47 42.14
N ARG A 814 14.69 -4.28 41.81
CA ARG A 814 14.02 -5.15 42.79
C ARG A 814 14.99 -6.17 43.42
N ALA A 815 15.97 -6.62 42.66
CA ALA A 815 17.01 -7.53 43.13
C ALA A 815 18.15 -6.84 43.87
N GLY A 816 18.14 -5.53 44.06
CA GLY A 816 19.20 -4.73 44.73
C GLY A 816 20.52 -4.66 43.96
N ARG A 817 20.52 -4.98 42.68
CA ARG A 817 21.70 -4.98 41.80
C ARG A 817 21.88 -3.69 40.98
N PHE A 818 20.84 -2.87 40.91
CA PHE A 818 20.88 -1.56 40.27
C PHE A 818 20.13 -0.54 41.13
N ARG A 819 20.68 0.69 41.21
CA ARG A 819 20.10 1.73 42.06
C ARG A 819 18.93 2.41 41.31
N GLN A 820 17.85 2.65 42.04
CA GLN A 820 16.66 3.30 41.54
C GLN A 820 16.88 4.77 41.16
N ASP A 821 17.72 5.51 41.97
CA ASP A 821 18.06 6.90 41.70
C ASP A 821 18.85 7.07 40.39
N LEU A 822 19.79 6.19 40.12
CA LEU A 822 20.54 6.16 38.86
C LEU A 822 19.63 5.86 37.67
N TYR A 823 18.70 4.88 37.82
CA TYR A 823 17.74 4.55 36.80
C TYR A 823 16.91 5.76 36.35
N TYR A 824 16.30 6.50 37.28
CA TYR A 824 15.53 7.69 36.94
C TYR A 824 16.36 8.79 36.27
N ARG A 825 17.64 8.86 36.56
CA ARG A 825 18.53 9.87 35.97
C ARG A 825 19.00 9.46 34.55
N LEU A 826 19.08 8.16 34.24
CA LEU A 826 19.39 7.63 32.91
C LEU A 826 18.16 7.56 32.04
N ASN A 827 17.00 7.16 32.57
CA ASN A 827 15.76 6.95 31.85
C ASN A 827 14.95 8.24 31.67
N VAL A 828 15.60 9.30 31.19
CA VAL A 828 14.93 10.56 30.83
C VAL A 828 14.28 10.46 29.48
N ILE A 829 14.98 9.86 28.50
CA ILE A 829 14.46 9.63 27.17
C ILE A 829 14.61 8.14 26.86
N PRO A 830 13.53 7.34 26.99
CA PRO A 830 13.56 5.93 26.63
C PRO A 830 13.45 5.74 25.11
N LEU A 831 14.32 4.89 24.55
CA LEU A 831 14.23 4.39 23.18
C LEU A 831 14.20 2.86 23.21
N ARG A 832 13.08 2.25 22.82
CA ARG A 832 12.97 0.79 22.72
C ARG A 832 13.24 0.35 21.29
N VAL A 833 14.21 -0.56 21.13
CA VAL A 833 14.52 -1.18 19.83
C VAL A 833 13.80 -2.52 19.75
N PRO A 834 12.87 -2.71 18.80
CA PRO A 834 12.13 -3.96 18.66
C PRO A 834 13.05 -5.11 18.20
N PRO A 835 12.81 -6.35 18.64
CA PRO A 835 13.52 -7.51 18.15
C PRO A 835 13.17 -7.80 16.68
N LEU A 836 14.04 -8.52 15.96
CA LEU A 836 13.90 -8.75 14.51
C LEU A 836 12.61 -9.51 14.15
N ARG A 837 12.13 -10.39 15.02
CA ARG A 837 10.84 -11.10 14.84
C ARG A 837 9.61 -10.18 14.83
N GLU A 838 9.68 -8.99 15.43
CA GLU A 838 8.63 -7.96 15.40
C GLU A 838 8.73 -7.03 14.19
N ARG A 839 9.79 -7.18 13.36
CA ARG A 839 10.07 -6.37 12.17
C ARG A 839 10.59 -7.22 10.99
N ARG A 840 9.93 -8.35 10.75
CA ARG A 840 10.36 -9.34 9.73
C ARG A 840 10.41 -8.75 8.32
N GLU A 841 9.61 -7.73 8.04
CA GLU A 841 9.64 -7.00 6.77
C GLU A 841 11.00 -6.33 6.47
N GLU A 842 11.87 -6.16 7.47
CA GLU A 842 13.23 -5.63 7.26
C GLU A 842 14.23 -6.72 6.82
N ILE A 843 13.92 -7.99 7.01
CA ILE A 843 14.85 -9.09 6.73
C ILE A 843 15.35 -9.07 5.27
N PRO A 844 14.48 -8.92 4.23
CA PRO A 844 14.96 -8.87 2.85
C PRO A 844 15.89 -7.68 2.59
N LEU A 845 15.62 -6.54 3.19
CA LEU A 845 16.43 -5.34 3.06
C LEU A 845 17.79 -5.48 3.77
N LEU A 846 17.78 -6.04 4.98
CA LEU A 846 19.00 -6.35 5.74
C LEU A 846 19.86 -7.40 5.04
N VAL A 847 19.25 -8.44 4.47
CA VAL A 847 19.96 -9.45 3.67
C VAL A 847 20.65 -8.81 2.48
N ARG A 848 19.93 -7.97 1.73
CA ARG A 848 20.52 -7.23 0.59
C ARG A 848 21.67 -6.33 1.03
N HIS A 849 21.50 -5.58 2.12
CA HIS A 849 22.56 -4.75 2.69
C HIS A 849 23.80 -5.58 3.06
N PHE A 850 23.64 -6.74 3.72
CA PHE A 850 24.76 -7.60 4.09
C PHE A 850 25.43 -8.26 2.88
N LEU A 851 24.68 -8.69 1.87
CA LEU A 851 25.23 -9.20 0.61
C LEU A 851 26.11 -8.15 -0.10
N GLN A 852 25.75 -6.87 -0.01
CA GLN A 852 26.54 -5.77 -0.55
C GLN A 852 27.75 -5.43 0.33
N GLN A 853 27.57 -5.38 1.66
CA GLN A 853 28.60 -4.97 2.62
C GLN A 853 29.71 -6.03 2.79
N LEU A 854 29.34 -7.32 2.81
CA LEU A 854 30.26 -8.43 3.06
C LEU A 854 30.98 -8.93 1.80
N ARG A 855 30.70 -8.31 0.68
CA ARG A 855 31.28 -8.66 -0.62
C ARG A 855 32.79 -8.40 -0.66
N PRO A 856 33.62 -9.38 -1.08
CA PRO A 856 35.02 -9.12 -1.38
C PRO A 856 35.20 -8.14 -2.55
N ALA A 857 36.21 -7.28 -2.49
CA ALA A 857 36.45 -6.29 -3.55
C ALA A 857 36.71 -6.99 -4.90
N GLY A 858 35.92 -6.63 -5.94
CA GLY A 858 36.07 -7.16 -7.29
C GLY A 858 35.23 -8.42 -7.61
N THR A 859 34.44 -8.95 -6.66
CA THR A 859 33.53 -10.07 -6.93
C THR A 859 32.12 -9.60 -7.30
N PRO A 860 31.31 -10.36 -8.09
CA PRO A 860 29.91 -10.03 -8.33
C PRO A 860 29.11 -10.07 -7.01
N VAL A 861 28.02 -9.30 -6.94
CA VAL A 861 27.12 -9.36 -5.78
C VAL A 861 26.42 -10.70 -5.78
N ALA A 862 26.49 -11.42 -4.67
CA ALA A 862 25.77 -12.67 -4.50
C ALA A 862 24.25 -12.40 -4.51
N SER A 863 23.49 -13.31 -5.11
CA SER A 863 22.02 -13.34 -5.01
C SER A 863 21.57 -14.34 -3.95
N ILE A 864 20.30 -14.30 -3.59
CA ILE A 864 19.66 -15.27 -2.69
C ILE A 864 18.40 -15.80 -3.35
N THR A 865 18.14 -17.10 -3.26
CA THR A 865 16.91 -17.68 -3.80
C THR A 865 15.71 -17.34 -2.93
N ASN A 866 14.50 -17.32 -3.52
CA ASN A 866 13.27 -17.10 -2.78
C ASN A 866 13.05 -18.15 -1.67
N ARG A 867 13.48 -19.40 -1.90
CA ARG A 867 13.38 -20.49 -0.92
C ARG A 867 14.25 -20.21 0.32
N ALA A 868 15.47 -19.75 0.11
CA ALA A 868 16.37 -19.36 1.20
C ALA A 868 15.83 -18.11 1.92
N LEU A 869 15.34 -17.11 1.19
CA LEU A 869 14.76 -15.91 1.79
C LEU A 869 13.51 -16.22 2.62
N ASP A 870 12.62 -17.11 2.16
CA ASP A 870 11.45 -17.56 2.91
C ASP A 870 11.83 -18.27 4.22
N ALA A 871 12.88 -19.05 4.22
CA ALA A 871 13.41 -19.69 5.43
C ALA A 871 13.91 -18.65 6.43
N LEU A 872 14.64 -17.61 5.96
CA LEU A 872 15.10 -16.50 6.78
C LEU A 872 13.93 -15.70 7.37
N LEU A 873 12.83 -15.51 6.63
CA LEU A 873 11.64 -14.80 7.07
C LEU A 873 10.85 -15.55 8.17
N ARG A 874 10.89 -16.88 8.17
CA ARG A 874 10.15 -17.71 9.15
C ARG A 874 10.88 -17.85 10.48
N TYR A 875 12.19 -17.73 10.50
CA TYR A 875 13.00 -17.90 11.70
C TYR A 875 12.82 -16.74 12.68
N ASP A 876 12.88 -17.02 13.99
CA ASP A 876 12.60 -16.03 15.05
C ASP A 876 13.79 -15.14 15.44
N TRP A 877 14.97 -15.49 14.96
CA TRP A 877 16.21 -14.73 15.16
C TRP A 877 16.50 -14.37 16.63
N PRO A 878 16.72 -15.34 17.52
CA PRO A 878 17.02 -15.05 18.93
C PRO A 878 18.26 -14.17 19.12
N GLY A 879 19.23 -14.19 18.20
CA GLY A 879 20.38 -13.27 18.15
C GLY A 879 20.16 -12.05 17.26
N ASN A 880 18.92 -11.80 16.81
CA ASN A 880 18.49 -10.65 16.04
C ASN A 880 19.34 -10.38 14.78
N VAL A 881 19.62 -9.12 14.48
CA VAL A 881 20.37 -8.68 13.28
C VAL A 881 21.80 -9.22 13.27
N ARG A 882 22.41 -9.39 14.45
CA ARG A 882 23.77 -9.97 14.56
C ARG A 882 23.79 -11.41 14.08
N GLN A 883 22.79 -12.21 14.45
CA GLN A 883 22.67 -13.59 14.00
C GLN A 883 22.37 -13.67 12.49
N LEU A 884 21.45 -12.82 11.98
CA LEU A 884 21.17 -12.75 10.56
C LEU A 884 22.43 -12.40 9.75
N ARG A 885 23.19 -11.40 10.18
CA ARG A 885 24.46 -11.04 9.51
C ARG A 885 25.44 -12.20 9.46
N ASN A 886 25.64 -12.87 10.61
CA ASN A 886 26.58 -14.02 10.69
C ASN A 886 26.10 -15.16 9.78
N GLU A 887 24.80 -15.39 9.66
CA GLU A 887 24.25 -16.41 8.78
C GLU A 887 24.52 -16.09 7.29
N ILE A 888 24.31 -14.84 6.88
CA ILE A 888 24.61 -14.41 5.51
C ILE A 888 26.12 -14.46 5.24
N GLU A 889 26.95 -14.02 6.19
CA GLU A 889 28.41 -14.11 6.08
C GLU A 889 28.88 -15.55 5.91
N ARG A 890 28.33 -16.47 6.69
CA ARG A 890 28.61 -17.91 6.60
C ARG A 890 28.22 -18.48 5.23
N ALA A 891 26.97 -18.19 4.79
CA ALA A 891 26.46 -18.66 3.50
C ALA A 891 27.33 -18.14 2.34
N LEU A 892 27.74 -16.86 2.39
CA LEU A 892 28.62 -16.27 1.39
C LEU A 892 29.99 -17.00 1.26
N VAL A 893 30.53 -17.49 2.36
CA VAL A 893 31.79 -18.25 2.33
C VAL A 893 31.64 -19.53 1.50
N TYR A 894 30.48 -20.19 1.57
CA TYR A 894 30.25 -21.45 0.81
C TYR A 894 30.04 -21.18 -0.68
N VAL A 895 29.35 -20.12 -1.06
CA VAL A 895 29.04 -19.82 -2.47
C VAL A 895 30.10 -18.94 -3.17
N SER A 896 31.08 -18.38 -2.44
CA SER A 896 32.07 -17.41 -2.96
C SER A 896 32.97 -17.93 -4.09
N SER A 897 33.05 -19.24 -4.27
CA SER A 897 33.84 -19.89 -5.32
C SER A 897 33.16 -19.99 -6.68
N GLU A 898 31.88 -19.62 -6.76
CA GLU A 898 31.07 -19.70 -7.96
C GLU A 898 31.18 -18.46 -8.84
N PRO A 899 31.06 -18.57 -10.17
CA PRO A 899 31.11 -17.43 -11.07
C PRO A 899 29.94 -16.44 -10.90
N ALA A 900 28.77 -16.92 -10.40
CA ALA A 900 27.58 -16.15 -10.04
C ALA A 900 27.07 -16.68 -8.70
N PRO A 901 27.62 -16.22 -7.56
CA PRO A 901 27.31 -16.77 -6.25
C PRO A 901 25.83 -16.53 -5.92
N THR A 902 25.10 -17.61 -5.64
CA THR A 902 23.67 -17.58 -5.29
C THR A 902 23.47 -18.43 -4.04
N ILE A 903 23.04 -17.80 -2.95
CA ILE A 903 22.70 -18.50 -1.71
C ILE A 903 21.38 -19.23 -1.89
N ASP A 904 21.36 -20.54 -1.76
CA ASP A 904 20.15 -21.37 -1.73
C ASP A 904 19.89 -21.92 -0.32
N LEU A 905 18.75 -22.58 -0.16
CA LEU A 905 18.31 -23.16 1.10
C LEU A 905 19.37 -24.09 1.73
N GLU A 906 20.09 -24.83 0.91
CA GLU A 906 21.15 -25.80 1.33
C GLU A 906 22.39 -25.11 1.93
N ASP A 907 22.59 -23.82 1.62
CA ASP A 907 23.70 -23.02 2.14
C ASP A 907 23.42 -22.44 3.52
N LEU A 908 22.15 -22.48 3.95
CA LEU A 908 21.76 -22.02 5.28
C LEU A 908 22.11 -23.05 6.37
N SER A 909 22.25 -22.57 7.63
CA SER A 909 22.67 -23.44 8.73
C SER A 909 21.63 -24.53 9.02
N PRO A 910 22.07 -25.77 9.37
CA PRO A 910 21.17 -26.85 9.75
C PRO A 910 20.21 -26.46 10.89
N THR A 911 20.69 -25.71 11.85
CA THR A 911 19.86 -25.22 12.98
C THR A 911 18.73 -24.31 12.55
N LEU A 912 18.90 -23.57 11.46
CA LEU A 912 17.85 -22.73 10.87
C LEU A 912 16.88 -23.62 10.08
N LEU A 913 17.38 -24.58 9.33
CA LEU A 913 16.56 -25.53 8.56
C LEU A 913 15.72 -26.40 9.48
N ASP A 914 16.31 -26.97 10.53
CA ASP A 914 15.59 -27.78 11.53
C ASP A 914 14.48 -27.00 12.24
N ALA A 915 14.73 -25.73 12.56
CA ALA A 915 13.74 -24.87 13.21
C ALA A 915 12.60 -24.47 12.27
N VAL A 916 12.86 -24.36 10.99
CA VAL A 916 11.85 -24.06 9.96
C VAL A 916 11.05 -25.31 9.59
N GLU A 917 11.69 -26.47 9.55
CA GLU A 917 11.04 -27.78 9.29
C GLU A 917 10.25 -28.30 10.52
N GLY A 918 10.68 -27.96 11.73
CA GLY A 918 10.03 -28.34 12.99
C GLY A 918 8.74 -27.57 13.31
N THR A 919 8.42 -26.50 12.64
CA THR A 919 7.11 -25.84 12.69
C THR A 919 6.14 -26.61 11.79
N PRO A 920 4.98 -27.10 12.27
CA PRO A 920 4.02 -27.78 11.41
C PRO A 920 3.55 -26.80 10.32
N THR A 921 4.13 -26.95 9.17
CA THR A 921 3.61 -26.30 7.96
C THR A 921 2.21 -26.87 7.73
N PRO A 922 1.17 -26.07 7.51
CA PRO A 922 -0.06 -26.60 6.98
C PRO A 922 0.30 -27.37 5.69
N PRO A 923 -0.25 -28.57 5.46
CA PRO A 923 0.09 -29.37 4.29
C PRO A 923 -0.09 -28.52 3.04
N PRO A 924 0.84 -28.58 2.06
CA PRO A 924 0.73 -27.79 0.84
C PRO A 924 -0.64 -28.02 0.23
N GLY A 925 -1.34 -26.92 -0.03
CA GLY A 925 -2.64 -26.98 -0.69
C GLY A 925 -2.46 -27.57 -2.10
N PRO A 926 -3.54 -28.10 -2.71
CA PRO A 926 -3.47 -28.64 -4.08
C PRO A 926 -2.83 -27.69 -5.11
N HIS A 927 -2.81 -26.40 -4.83
CA HIS A 927 -2.20 -25.36 -5.68
C HIS A 927 -0.66 -25.35 -5.65
N ASP A 928 -0.02 -25.67 -4.53
CA ASP A 928 1.43 -25.65 -4.42
C ASP A 928 2.10 -26.80 -5.21
N LEU A 929 1.33 -27.84 -5.52
CA LEU A 929 1.76 -28.98 -6.34
C LEU A 929 1.69 -28.70 -7.85
N ILE A 930 0.88 -27.73 -8.28
CA ILE A 930 0.66 -27.43 -9.70
C ILE A 930 1.75 -26.51 -10.27
N LEU A 931 2.47 -25.76 -9.43
CA LEU A 931 3.46 -24.76 -9.85
C LEU A 931 4.88 -25.33 -10.09
N ARG A 932 5.10 -26.60 -9.84
CA ARG A 932 6.38 -27.27 -10.17
C ARG A 932 6.30 -27.87 -11.57
N SER A 933 6.96 -27.23 -12.52
CA SER A 933 7.01 -27.60 -13.95
C SER A 933 7.64 -28.97 -14.26
N GLU A 934 7.96 -29.79 -13.25
CA GLU A 934 8.62 -31.08 -13.38
C GLU A 934 7.71 -32.30 -13.19
N TYR A 935 6.42 -32.10 -12.84
CA TYR A 935 5.49 -33.21 -12.60
C TYR A 935 4.54 -33.42 -13.77
N ASN A 936 4.39 -34.64 -14.23
CA ASN A 936 3.31 -34.98 -15.14
C ASN A 936 1.97 -35.03 -14.35
N LEU A 937 0.85 -34.93 -15.03
CA LEU A 937 -0.47 -34.88 -14.41
C LEU A 937 -0.77 -36.11 -13.52
N ASP A 938 -0.26 -37.31 -13.91
CA ASP A 938 -0.46 -38.54 -13.16
C ASP A 938 0.30 -38.52 -11.82
N ASP A 939 1.49 -37.92 -11.77
CA ASP A 939 2.27 -37.79 -10.53
C ASP A 939 1.64 -36.80 -9.56
N VAL A 940 1.08 -35.68 -10.07
CA VAL A 940 0.35 -34.70 -9.26
C VAL A 940 -0.95 -35.30 -8.71
N LEU A 941 -1.69 -36.03 -9.52
CA LEU A 941 -2.91 -36.72 -9.09
C LEU A 941 -2.61 -37.80 -8.04
N ALA A 942 -1.55 -38.60 -8.26
CA ALA A 942 -1.12 -39.62 -7.31
C ALA A 942 -0.67 -39.03 -5.96
N GLY A 943 0.07 -37.91 -5.98
CA GLY A 943 0.49 -37.18 -4.79
C GLY A 943 -0.69 -36.60 -4.01
N THR A 944 -1.64 -35.97 -4.69
CA THR A 944 -2.85 -35.41 -4.08
C THR A 944 -3.74 -36.51 -3.49
N GLU A 945 -3.94 -37.60 -4.22
CA GLU A 945 -4.70 -38.77 -3.77
C GLU A 945 -4.06 -39.41 -2.52
N LYS A 946 -2.74 -39.50 -2.50
CA LYS A 946 -1.98 -40.01 -1.36
C LYS A 946 -2.15 -39.15 -0.12
N ALA A 947 -1.95 -37.83 -0.24
CA ALA A 947 -2.09 -36.88 0.86
C ALA A 947 -3.50 -36.89 1.46
N LEU A 948 -4.55 -37.00 0.63
CA LEU A 948 -5.94 -37.07 1.07
C LEU A 948 -6.20 -38.36 1.86
N ILE A 949 -5.74 -39.51 1.37
CA ILE A 949 -5.91 -40.81 2.03
C ILE A 949 -5.15 -40.83 3.38
N GLU A 950 -3.92 -40.35 3.44
CA GLU A 950 -3.13 -40.28 4.67
C GLU A 950 -3.77 -39.37 5.73
N ARG A 951 -4.34 -38.24 5.31
CA ARG A 951 -5.07 -37.34 6.21
C ARG A 951 -6.30 -38.01 6.81
N VAL A 952 -7.14 -38.63 5.98
CA VAL A 952 -8.35 -39.30 6.47
C VAL A 952 -8.00 -40.51 7.33
N LEU A 953 -6.91 -41.24 7.05
CA LEU A 953 -6.42 -42.30 7.92
C LEU A 953 -5.93 -41.75 9.28
N THR A 954 -5.33 -40.58 9.33
CA THR A 954 -4.93 -39.90 10.56
C THR A 954 -6.16 -39.52 11.39
N GLU A 955 -7.16 -38.92 10.75
CA GLU A 955 -8.43 -38.50 11.39
C GLU A 955 -9.25 -39.68 11.89
N THR A 956 -9.18 -40.82 11.20
CA THR A 956 -9.90 -42.06 11.58
C THR A 956 -9.07 -43.02 12.43
N GLY A 957 -7.87 -42.61 12.91
CA GLY A 957 -7.02 -43.45 13.77
C GLY A 957 -6.55 -44.75 13.11
N GLY A 958 -6.35 -44.73 11.78
CA GLY A 958 -5.94 -45.89 11.01
C GLY A 958 -7.03 -46.92 10.70
N GLN A 959 -8.29 -46.62 10.98
CA GLN A 959 -9.43 -47.51 10.71
C GLN A 959 -9.83 -47.42 9.22
N VAL A 960 -9.34 -48.35 8.43
CA VAL A 960 -9.53 -48.36 6.95
C VAL A 960 -11.00 -48.39 6.55
N THR A 961 -11.90 -49.01 7.34
CA THR A 961 -13.33 -49.03 7.02
C THR A 961 -13.95 -47.65 7.18
N ALA A 962 -13.65 -46.94 8.30
CA ALA A 962 -14.13 -45.61 8.54
C ALA A 962 -13.51 -44.61 7.51
N ALA A 963 -12.25 -44.77 7.15
CA ALA A 963 -11.61 -43.97 6.13
C ALA A 963 -12.23 -44.19 4.74
N ALA A 964 -12.63 -45.39 4.40
CA ALA A 964 -13.31 -45.70 3.16
C ALA A 964 -14.69 -45.01 3.07
N ASP A 965 -15.45 -45.04 4.17
CA ASP A 965 -16.76 -44.39 4.24
C ASP A 965 -16.66 -42.88 4.08
N VAL A 966 -15.68 -42.23 4.74
CA VAL A 966 -15.42 -40.79 4.63
C VAL A 966 -15.03 -40.40 3.20
N LEU A 967 -14.24 -41.26 2.51
CA LEU A 967 -13.79 -41.01 1.15
C LEU A 967 -14.79 -41.43 0.07
N GLY A 968 -15.97 -41.95 0.44
CA GLY A 968 -16.96 -42.45 -0.52
C GLY A 968 -16.47 -43.65 -1.33
N LEU A 969 -15.55 -44.46 -0.78
CA LEU A 969 -14.94 -45.61 -1.43
C LEU A 969 -15.37 -46.93 -0.77
N THR A 970 -15.34 -48.00 -1.51
CA THR A 970 -15.44 -49.33 -0.89
C THR A 970 -14.12 -49.67 -0.20
N ARG A 971 -14.19 -50.41 0.92
CA ARG A 971 -13.01 -50.85 1.66
C ARG A 971 -11.96 -51.53 0.76
N GLN A 972 -12.38 -52.34 -0.20
CA GLN A 972 -11.47 -52.99 -1.19
C GLN A 972 -10.88 -51.94 -2.17
N GLY A 973 -11.65 -50.92 -2.55
CA GLY A 973 -11.22 -49.81 -3.39
C GLY A 973 -10.12 -49.00 -2.73
N LEU A 974 -10.30 -48.67 -1.46
CA LEU A 974 -9.32 -47.95 -0.66
C LEU A 974 -8.04 -48.77 -0.47
N TYR A 975 -8.13 -50.06 -0.17
CA TYR A 975 -6.95 -50.96 -0.07
C TYR A 975 -6.15 -51.04 -1.39
N LYS A 976 -6.82 -51.11 -2.55
CA LYS A 976 -6.14 -51.08 -3.85
C LYS A 976 -5.37 -49.77 -4.08
N LYS A 977 -6.00 -48.62 -3.72
CA LYS A 977 -5.39 -47.30 -3.85
C LYS A 977 -4.21 -47.13 -2.90
N MET A 978 -4.37 -47.53 -1.63
CA MET A 978 -3.27 -47.50 -0.63
C MET A 978 -2.09 -48.33 -1.09
N LYS A 979 -2.30 -49.53 -1.58
CA LYS A 979 -1.25 -50.40 -2.08
C LYS A 979 -0.54 -49.80 -3.32
N ARG A 980 -1.27 -49.17 -4.24
CA ARG A 980 -0.71 -48.46 -5.40
C ARG A 980 0.13 -47.26 -4.97
N LEU A 981 -0.30 -46.50 -3.93
CA LEU A 981 0.34 -45.26 -3.46
C LEU A 981 1.39 -45.50 -2.36
N GLY A 982 1.63 -46.76 -1.96
CA GLY A 982 2.63 -47.13 -0.94
C GLY A 982 2.23 -46.65 0.48
N ILE A 983 0.94 -46.59 0.80
CA ILE A 983 0.42 -46.15 2.12
C ILE A 983 0.23 -47.39 3.00
N ASP A 984 0.86 -47.38 4.18
CA ASP A 984 0.66 -48.42 5.21
C ASP A 984 -0.26 -47.92 6.32
N PRO A 985 -1.48 -48.47 6.47
CA PRO A 985 -2.41 -48.05 7.48
C PRO A 985 -1.94 -48.28 8.91
N ALA A 986 -1.00 -49.21 9.15
CA ALA A 986 -0.48 -49.45 10.47
C ALA A 986 0.28 -48.25 11.07
N ARG A 987 0.81 -47.36 10.23
CA ARG A 987 1.49 -46.11 10.65
C ARG A 987 0.57 -45.09 11.30
N PHE A 988 -0.75 -45.17 11.07
CA PHE A 988 -1.75 -44.23 11.56
C PHE A 988 -2.53 -44.76 12.76
N GLN A 989 -2.24 -45.99 13.23
CA GLN A 989 -2.83 -46.54 14.43
C GLN A 989 -2.13 -45.94 15.65
N GLN A 990 -2.83 -45.09 16.41
CA GLN A 990 -2.36 -44.60 17.70
C GLN A 990 -2.22 -45.82 18.66
N ARG A 991 -1.03 -46.06 19.24
CA ARG A 991 -0.85 -46.93 20.39
C ARG A 991 -1.71 -46.35 21.55
N PRO A 992 -2.54 -47.15 22.22
CA PRO A 992 -3.27 -46.67 23.38
C PRO A 992 -2.26 -46.32 24.49
N ALA A 993 -2.22 -45.05 24.88
CA ALA A 993 -1.56 -44.61 26.10
C ALA A 993 -2.21 -45.29 27.30
N GLY A 994 -1.40 -45.96 28.11
CA GLY A 994 -1.82 -46.75 29.26
C GLY A 994 -2.74 -45.96 30.22
N HIS A 995 -3.79 -46.61 30.62
CA HIS A 995 -4.72 -46.17 31.67
C HIS A 995 -4.01 -46.04 33.03
N THR A 996 -4.04 -44.83 33.62
CA THR A 996 -4.10 -44.67 35.06
C THR A 996 -5.32 -43.80 35.37
N GLY A 997 -6.15 -44.39 36.24
CA GLY A 997 -7.53 -44.12 36.52
C GLY A 997 -7.96 -42.72 36.95
N ALA A 998 -9.19 -42.45 36.75
CA ALA A 998 -10.23 -42.18 37.77
C ALA A 998 -11.47 -41.64 37.08
N SER A 999 -12.54 -42.38 37.34
CA SER A 999 -13.94 -42.06 37.21
C SER A 999 -14.31 -40.61 37.54
N VAL A 1000 -15.37 -40.09 36.87
CA VAL A 1000 -16.62 -39.61 37.49
C VAL A 1000 -17.56 -39.00 36.43
N LEU A 1001 -18.72 -39.66 36.27
CA LEU A 1001 -20.11 -39.14 36.09
C LEU A 1001 -20.45 -38.10 35.01
N GLN A 1002 -21.25 -38.54 34.03
CA GLN A 1002 -22.71 -38.32 33.81
C GLN A 1002 -23.27 -36.89 33.83
N ALA A 1003 -23.98 -36.61 32.70
CA ALA A 1003 -25.24 -35.87 32.55
C ALA A 1003 -25.15 -34.34 32.39
N ASN A 1004 -25.47 -33.82 31.30
CA ASN A 1004 -26.69 -33.36 30.62
C ASN A 1004 -26.39 -32.81 29.24
#